data_b82f1fa688f13287d81c47bec50522b2
#
_entry.id   b82f1fa688f13287d81c47bec50522b2
#
_cell.length_a   1.000
_cell.length_b   1.000
_cell.length_c   1.000
_cell.angle_alpha   90.00
_cell.angle_beta   90.00
_cell.angle_gamma   90.00
#
_symmetry.space_group_name_H-M   'P 1'
#
loop_
_entity.id
_entity.type
_entity.pdbx_description
1 polymer ?
#
loop_
_entity_poly.entity_id
_entity_poly.type
_entity_poly.pdbx_seq_one_letter_code
_entity_poly.pdbx_strand_id
1 'polypeptide(L)'
;MFNVITADMIKALPPIDGVDAERLPQLLSRVYAHILGLKTKYGQGEIPFVAEELDKDYRMLRKLAFTLELYLESEKYEDYLRPIAFVAAMAHKMLGKMEQMPAQSLTIESVPSDVSAALLFVIGGYFADAEEMAQAISPRDEDSLAKKQLIQFVCLLTKGHLNEIIETKEVDPQRDTLETLAEDLMWRHLSMGLRVLAASLLGRTRDDYKPFFYNVQKLSVYVDEETEFRYAYTGTFRLSRLLIKAAEMLINHSVVNNVARYLTSTEHLDVLYNIAYARPYLWDNHLDAINNGFLEFGTSSVITFPTGAGKSTLVELKVMQAVKNGGKVVYIVPTHALESQAKDNMARLFGLEAYEDLQIGREFTFMEEDDDMPVMVMTPERCSTLLTLHPDIYDGVSLVMMDEFHIISSGDHRSLGAMFCLISLLSLVPDADYVLVSAMVENGGEISGWISEVTGRRCLNLSMPWKPTSQLQGCVVYQENEVKELLQLCKTDKKARREQGKKSPSTDLKNHLIAKPYCLFSLCNTWESQRIDDYYLSPLIDYPISLGVGKYWNLIGNRNEVARLLAQKFASIGMKTIVFVENPAQANSMVKKVDSEINLKRLPASLKPKFNSIVTELGELSSSYIQQQMGAVQHHGQLLPEERYIMEQMFKKSVDIMVATPTLAQGVNLPVDIVLLAGEDRYNPEEQGRSRMEAHEILNAAGRAGRAGFRSQGAAILVSNDVIGIDGNKLKDTWFKLKEEIFSKGDQCLKVIDPFEELSSRDDEPITTEQKLVLMKMNLQGEGKQSLLKKSFYAYQLRHSQKQESDFVERIEKLANSFEGEKNNGLIELSFKSGVESKILESFYQWVDGHELPKHNMTSILDYYCDWLKDYPKALENLLVYESTMAELKGLLNNTEEEGLDADGIENLNYLLQLYLHGSTYMEIYEELNVKRPDAYMTAARKFVLKIIPELSYAFSVLTMVLIQFIQDHEGADADIPENIKNFATYFKEGVTSEGMLRYKTKGKLMRVECHNNYAK
;
A
#
# COMPACT_ATOMS: atom_id res chain seq x y z
N MET A 1 -2.95 14.24 45.57
CA MET A 1 -3.47 13.44 46.71
C MET A 1 -2.33 12.57 47.26
N PHE A 2 -1.98 12.75 48.52
CA PHE A 2 -0.92 11.99 49.19
C PHE A 2 -1.36 10.51 49.29
N ASN A 3 -0.53 9.59 48.75
CA ASN A 3 -0.84 8.15 48.80
C ASN A 3 0.23 7.42 49.64
N VAL A 4 -0.06 7.24 50.94
CA VAL A 4 0.81 6.51 51.86
C VAL A 4 1.09 5.09 51.39
N ILE A 5 0.10 4.45 50.75
CA ILE A 5 0.22 3.07 50.24
C ILE A 5 1.28 2.98 49.15
N THR A 6 1.35 3.96 48.28
CA THR A 6 2.34 4.00 47.17
C THR A 6 3.75 4.28 47.70
N ALA A 7 3.89 5.14 48.72
CA ALA A 7 5.17 5.38 49.37
C ALA A 7 5.70 4.10 50.08
N ASP A 8 4.80 3.33 50.74
CA ASP A 8 5.15 2.05 51.35
C ASP A 8 5.43 0.96 50.31
N MET A 9 4.76 0.99 49.17
CA MET A 9 5.06 0.09 48.02
C MET A 9 6.43 0.38 47.44
N ILE A 10 6.83 1.64 47.29
CA ILE A 10 8.16 2.03 46.82
C ILE A 10 9.25 1.53 47.79
N LYS A 11 8.98 1.57 49.12
CA LYS A 11 9.88 1.00 50.14
C LYS A 11 9.93 -0.52 50.16
N ALA A 12 8.87 -1.18 49.76
CA ALA A 12 8.74 -2.64 49.77
C ALA A 12 9.14 -3.32 48.45
N LEU A 13 9.56 -2.54 47.44
CA LEU A 13 10.11 -3.11 46.23
C LEU A 13 11.43 -3.83 46.54
N PRO A 14 11.64 -5.05 46.00
CA PRO A 14 12.92 -5.71 46.15
C PRO A 14 14.03 -4.78 45.62
N PRO A 15 15.20 -4.81 46.23
CA PRO A 15 16.32 -4.02 45.74
C PRO A 15 16.54 -4.31 44.26
N ILE A 16 16.72 -3.25 43.47
CA ILE A 16 16.87 -3.29 41.98
C ILE A 16 17.97 -4.27 41.57
N ASP A 17 18.94 -4.52 42.47
CA ASP A 17 20.07 -5.45 42.28
C ASP A 17 19.69 -6.95 42.39
N GLY A 18 18.46 -7.28 42.73
CA GLY A 18 18.06 -8.64 43.02
C GLY A 18 17.79 -9.57 41.84
N VAL A 19 17.71 -9.04 40.59
CA VAL A 19 17.49 -9.85 39.38
C VAL A 19 18.79 -9.90 38.58
N ASP A 20 19.25 -11.10 38.30
CA ASP A 20 20.38 -11.31 37.40
C ASP A 20 19.98 -10.92 35.98
N ALA A 21 20.82 -10.11 35.29
CA ALA A 21 20.54 -9.65 33.94
C ALA A 21 20.32 -10.83 32.95
N GLU A 22 21.03 -11.94 33.15
CA GLU A 22 20.89 -13.17 32.35
C GLU A 22 19.49 -13.83 32.53
N ARG A 23 18.80 -13.61 33.65
CA ARG A 23 17.45 -14.15 33.92
C ARG A 23 16.33 -13.20 33.53
N LEU A 24 16.66 -11.98 33.17
CA LEU A 24 15.68 -10.95 32.81
C LEU A 24 14.80 -11.33 31.61
N PRO A 25 15.33 -11.89 30.49
CA PRO A 25 14.51 -12.33 29.38
C PRO A 25 13.44 -13.36 29.78
N GLN A 26 13.78 -14.29 30.66
CA GLN A 26 12.84 -15.29 31.17
C GLN A 26 11.76 -14.65 32.04
N LEU A 27 12.10 -13.68 32.86
CA LEU A 27 11.16 -12.91 33.66
C LEU A 27 10.19 -12.14 32.78
N LEU A 28 10.70 -11.41 31.77
CA LEU A 28 9.90 -10.65 30.83
C LEU A 28 8.92 -11.55 30.06
N SER A 29 9.38 -12.72 29.60
CA SER A 29 8.54 -13.70 28.92
C SER A 29 7.42 -14.22 29.82
N ARG A 30 7.69 -14.48 31.10
CA ARG A 30 6.68 -14.91 32.08
C ARG A 30 5.64 -13.81 32.32
N VAL A 31 6.07 -12.58 32.52
CA VAL A 31 5.17 -11.43 32.70
C VAL A 31 4.29 -11.23 31.47
N TYR A 32 4.87 -11.31 30.29
CA TYR A 32 4.12 -11.20 29.05
C TYR A 32 3.09 -12.33 28.87
N ALA A 33 3.47 -13.57 29.13
CA ALA A 33 2.54 -14.70 29.13
C ALA A 33 1.40 -14.52 30.14
N HIS A 34 1.70 -13.99 31.33
CA HIS A 34 0.68 -13.67 32.31
C HIS A 34 -0.29 -12.60 31.83
N ILE A 35 0.21 -11.53 31.19
CA ILE A 35 -0.61 -10.47 30.58
C ILE A 35 -1.53 -11.06 29.50
N LEU A 36 -1.03 -11.96 28.65
CA LEU A 36 -1.85 -12.65 27.65
C LEU A 36 -2.95 -13.51 28.30
N GLY A 37 -2.63 -14.21 29.39
CA GLY A 37 -3.62 -14.95 30.15
C GLY A 37 -4.72 -14.05 30.71
N LEU A 38 -4.37 -12.91 31.30
CA LEU A 38 -5.32 -11.90 31.78
C LEU A 38 -6.16 -11.31 30.65
N LYS A 39 -5.53 -11.01 29.49
CA LYS A 39 -6.24 -10.53 28.30
C LYS A 39 -7.28 -11.54 27.81
N THR A 40 -6.97 -12.83 27.86
CA THR A 40 -7.92 -13.91 27.51
C THR A 40 -9.03 -14.00 28.53
N LYS A 41 -8.70 -13.94 29.83
CA LYS A 41 -9.65 -14.04 30.94
C LYS A 41 -10.65 -12.89 30.96
N TYR A 42 -10.20 -11.66 30.75
CA TYR A 42 -10.99 -10.43 30.84
C TYR A 42 -11.38 -9.82 29.47
N GLY A 43 -10.89 -10.36 28.39
CA GLY A 43 -11.17 -9.85 27.04
C GLY A 43 -12.45 -10.38 26.39
N GLN A 44 -12.99 -11.49 26.92
CA GLN A 44 -14.27 -12.05 26.49
C GLN A 44 -15.38 -11.50 27.42
N GLY A 45 -16.06 -10.45 27.02
CA GLY A 45 -17.04 -9.70 27.82
C GLY A 45 -18.27 -10.46 28.30
N GLU A 46 -18.29 -11.81 28.27
CA GLU A 46 -19.44 -12.66 28.60
C GLU A 46 -19.25 -13.53 29.87
N ILE A 47 -18.05 -13.56 30.48
CA ILE A 47 -17.82 -14.35 31.68
C ILE A 47 -18.00 -13.45 32.89
N PRO A 48 -18.95 -13.78 33.82
CA PRO A 48 -19.08 -13.07 35.08
C PRO A 48 -17.79 -13.26 35.88
N PHE A 49 -17.01 -12.19 36.04
CA PHE A 49 -15.80 -12.21 36.85
C PHE A 49 -16.13 -11.99 38.35
N VAL A 50 -15.36 -12.64 39.20
CA VAL A 50 -15.47 -12.43 40.65
C VAL A 50 -14.64 -11.18 40.97
N ALA A 51 -15.26 -10.18 41.63
CA ALA A 51 -14.62 -8.89 41.93
C ALA A 51 -13.31 -9.05 42.75
N GLU A 52 -13.27 -10.02 43.67
CA GLU A 52 -12.06 -10.32 44.45
C GLU A 52 -10.89 -10.86 43.61
N GLU A 53 -11.18 -11.66 42.54
CA GLU A 53 -10.14 -12.14 41.66
C GLU A 53 -9.61 -11.00 40.80
N LEU A 54 -10.48 -10.14 40.28
CA LEU A 54 -10.08 -8.96 39.52
C LEU A 54 -9.17 -8.04 40.30
N ASP A 55 -9.51 -7.76 41.58
CA ASP A 55 -8.69 -6.94 42.48
C ASP A 55 -7.30 -7.56 42.74
N LYS A 56 -7.25 -8.87 42.96
CA LYS A 56 -6.01 -9.62 43.15
C LYS A 56 -5.12 -9.57 41.91
N ASP A 57 -5.69 -9.85 40.71
CA ASP A 57 -4.97 -9.84 39.44
C ASP A 57 -4.49 -8.42 39.12
N TYR A 58 -5.32 -7.40 39.38
CA TYR A 58 -4.97 -5.98 39.21
C TYR A 58 -3.78 -5.59 40.09
N ARG A 59 -3.80 -5.87 41.39
CA ARG A 59 -2.71 -5.53 42.29
C ARG A 59 -1.40 -6.24 41.92
N MET A 60 -1.47 -7.50 41.49
CA MET A 60 -0.30 -8.26 41.10
C MET A 60 0.30 -7.65 39.79
N LEU A 61 -0.54 -7.42 38.80
CA LEU A 61 -0.09 -6.83 37.51
C LEU A 61 0.48 -5.43 37.70
N ARG A 62 -0.17 -4.62 38.54
CA ARG A 62 0.31 -3.28 38.89
C ARG A 62 1.70 -3.30 39.52
N LYS A 63 1.94 -4.21 40.51
CA LYS A 63 3.26 -4.38 41.10
C LYS A 63 4.32 -4.74 40.06
N LEU A 64 4.01 -5.63 39.13
CA LEU A 64 4.92 -6.01 38.04
C LEU A 64 5.21 -4.84 37.12
N ALA A 65 4.19 -4.09 36.71
CA ALA A 65 4.33 -2.93 35.83
C ALA A 65 5.28 -1.86 36.42
N PHE A 66 5.07 -1.50 37.69
CA PHE A 66 5.92 -0.53 38.38
C PHE A 66 7.36 -1.05 38.62
N THR A 67 7.52 -2.34 38.89
CA THR A 67 8.87 -2.93 39.01
C THR A 67 9.64 -2.82 37.68
N LEU A 68 8.96 -3.08 36.55
CA LEU A 68 9.58 -2.95 35.24
C LEU A 68 9.92 -1.49 34.90
N GLU A 69 9.09 -0.51 35.31
CA GLU A 69 9.43 0.91 35.18
C GLU A 69 10.72 1.29 35.91
N LEU A 70 10.93 0.74 37.11
CA LEU A 70 12.17 0.98 37.85
C LEU A 70 13.39 0.39 37.15
N TYR A 71 13.25 -0.76 36.49
CA TYR A 71 14.36 -1.34 35.74
C TYR A 71 14.82 -0.49 34.55
N LEU A 72 13.95 0.37 33.99
CA LEU A 72 14.32 1.31 32.94
C LEU A 72 15.34 2.36 33.38
N GLU A 73 15.52 2.59 34.68
CA GLU A 73 16.47 3.56 35.21
C GLU A 73 17.81 2.95 35.66
N SER A 74 17.92 1.62 35.64
CA SER A 74 19.12 0.93 36.09
C SER A 74 20.07 0.72 34.92
N GLU A 75 21.30 1.23 35.04
CA GLU A 75 22.37 1.00 34.08
C GLU A 75 22.64 -0.50 33.84
N LYS A 76 22.36 -1.34 34.85
CA LYS A 76 22.52 -2.80 34.76
C LYS A 76 21.67 -3.44 33.65
N TYR A 77 20.57 -2.82 33.23
CA TYR A 77 19.60 -3.37 32.27
C TYR A 77 19.50 -2.53 30.98
N GLU A 78 20.51 -1.73 30.70
CA GLU A 78 20.51 -0.83 29.53
C GLU A 78 20.31 -1.60 28.20
N ASP A 79 20.95 -2.76 28.05
CA ASP A 79 20.79 -3.65 26.88
C ASP A 79 19.35 -4.22 26.72
N TYR A 80 18.56 -4.20 27.78
CA TYR A 80 17.20 -4.72 27.81
C TYR A 80 16.13 -3.62 27.89
N LEU A 81 16.49 -2.37 27.73
CA LEU A 81 15.59 -1.22 27.88
C LEU A 81 14.32 -1.39 27.02
N ARG A 82 14.48 -1.75 25.75
CA ARG A 82 13.35 -1.92 24.82
C ARG A 82 12.38 -3.03 25.25
N PRO A 83 12.80 -4.28 25.47
CA PRO A 83 11.88 -5.33 25.90
C PRO A 83 11.27 -5.07 27.28
N ILE A 84 11.97 -4.43 28.20
CA ILE A 84 11.41 -4.01 29.50
C ILE A 84 10.29 -3.00 29.29
N ALA A 85 10.53 -1.95 28.49
CA ALA A 85 9.55 -0.91 28.20
C ALA A 85 8.30 -1.51 27.50
N PHE A 86 8.49 -2.44 26.57
CA PHE A 86 7.39 -3.11 25.88
C PHE A 86 6.50 -3.90 26.85
N VAL A 87 7.10 -4.74 27.69
CA VAL A 87 6.34 -5.57 28.63
C VAL A 87 5.67 -4.71 29.70
N ALA A 88 6.33 -3.65 30.17
CA ALA A 88 5.74 -2.67 31.08
C ALA A 88 4.54 -1.95 30.44
N ALA A 89 4.66 -1.51 29.17
CA ALA A 89 3.60 -0.90 28.43
C ALA A 89 2.39 -1.84 28.25
N MET A 90 2.65 -3.10 27.90
CA MET A 90 1.60 -4.12 27.79
C MET A 90 0.89 -4.38 29.12
N ALA A 91 1.62 -4.36 30.24
CA ALA A 91 1.05 -4.47 31.56
C ALA A 91 0.12 -3.28 31.85
N HIS A 92 0.55 -2.06 31.58
CA HIS A 92 -0.26 -0.85 31.74
C HIS A 92 -1.47 -0.82 30.80
N LYS A 93 -1.32 -1.25 29.55
CA LYS A 93 -2.44 -1.41 28.59
C LYS A 93 -3.51 -2.36 29.13
N MET A 94 -3.11 -3.44 29.83
CA MET A 94 -4.04 -4.34 30.45
C MET A 94 -4.66 -3.77 31.73
N LEU A 95 -3.89 -3.04 32.55
CA LEU A 95 -4.39 -2.32 33.72
C LEU A 95 -5.45 -1.30 33.33
N GLY A 96 -5.23 -0.49 32.27
CA GLY A 96 -6.21 0.45 31.77
C GLY A 96 -7.53 -0.21 31.36
N LYS A 97 -7.49 -1.40 30.75
CA LYS A 97 -8.72 -2.18 30.48
C LYS A 97 -9.43 -2.63 31.75
N MET A 98 -8.66 -3.09 32.77
CA MET A 98 -9.23 -3.51 34.04
C MET A 98 -9.84 -2.32 34.83
N GLU A 99 -9.24 -1.13 34.70
CA GLU A 99 -9.76 0.11 35.31
C GLU A 99 -11.14 0.54 34.76
N GLN A 100 -11.45 0.15 33.53
CA GLN A 100 -12.74 0.44 32.88
C GLN A 100 -13.85 -0.56 33.24
N MET A 101 -13.52 -1.66 33.92
CA MET A 101 -14.50 -2.65 34.34
C MET A 101 -15.28 -2.18 35.55
N PRO A 102 -16.58 -2.54 35.71
CA PRO A 102 -17.39 -2.13 36.85
C PRO A 102 -17.00 -2.91 38.11
N ALA A 103 -15.89 -2.50 38.74
CA ALA A 103 -15.46 -3.08 40.03
C ALA A 103 -15.36 -1.98 41.08
N GLN A 104 -16.06 -2.13 42.20
CA GLN A 104 -16.21 -1.10 43.24
C GLN A 104 -14.97 -0.90 44.12
N SER A 105 -13.90 -1.65 43.99
CA SER A 105 -12.77 -1.69 44.95
C SER A 105 -11.40 -1.37 44.39
N LEU A 106 -11.27 -1.08 43.08
CA LEU A 106 -9.95 -0.78 42.48
C LEU A 106 -9.41 0.58 42.90
N THR A 107 -8.22 0.62 43.47
CA THR A 107 -7.50 1.86 43.76
C THR A 107 -6.95 2.42 42.45
N ILE A 108 -7.62 3.41 41.90
CA ILE A 108 -7.24 4.05 40.65
C ILE A 108 -6.07 5.02 40.86
N GLU A 109 -5.02 4.88 40.04
CA GLU A 109 -3.86 5.75 40.07
C GLU A 109 -4.20 7.18 39.62
N SER A 110 -3.43 8.17 40.13
CA SER A 110 -3.61 9.58 39.72
C SER A 110 -3.28 9.78 38.24
N VAL A 111 -2.31 9.02 37.67
CA VAL A 111 -2.03 8.99 36.24
C VAL A 111 -2.71 7.78 35.62
N PRO A 112 -3.54 7.94 34.59
CA PRO A 112 -4.18 6.83 33.89
C PRO A 112 -3.15 5.81 33.36
N SER A 113 -3.42 4.53 33.54
CA SER A 113 -2.52 3.45 33.05
C SER A 113 -2.27 3.52 31.55
N ASP A 114 -3.25 3.96 30.77
CA ASP A 114 -3.12 4.13 29.31
C ASP A 114 -2.08 5.21 28.93
N VAL A 115 -1.99 6.32 29.70
CA VAL A 115 -0.97 7.36 29.51
C VAL A 115 0.44 6.79 29.75
N SER A 116 0.58 5.98 30.80
CA SER A 116 1.84 5.31 31.11
C SER A 116 2.22 4.31 30.03
N ALA A 117 1.25 3.53 29.52
CA ALA A 117 1.48 2.61 28.41
C ALA A 117 1.96 3.32 27.16
N ALA A 118 1.35 4.45 26.78
CA ALA A 118 1.77 5.22 25.61
C ALA A 118 3.22 5.72 25.72
N LEU A 119 3.58 6.30 26.86
CA LEU A 119 4.96 6.78 27.10
C LEU A 119 5.99 5.63 27.15
N LEU A 120 5.62 4.48 27.74
CA LEU A 120 6.48 3.31 27.79
C LEU A 120 6.71 2.71 26.39
N PHE A 121 5.69 2.71 25.53
CA PHE A 121 5.88 2.33 24.14
C PHE A 121 6.84 3.30 23.42
N VAL A 122 6.74 4.60 23.67
CA VAL A 122 7.71 5.60 23.13
C VAL A 122 9.11 5.30 23.63
N ILE A 123 9.30 5.06 24.93
CA ILE A 123 10.62 4.74 25.53
C ILE A 123 11.23 3.49 24.89
N GLY A 124 10.41 2.50 24.54
CA GLY A 124 10.83 1.30 23.83
C GLY A 124 11.09 1.46 22.33
N GLY A 125 10.73 2.62 21.73
CA GLY A 125 10.79 2.82 20.28
C GLY A 125 9.62 2.20 19.51
N TYR A 126 8.54 1.78 20.19
CA TYR A 126 7.34 1.20 19.60
C TYR A 126 6.32 2.30 19.26
N PHE A 127 6.69 3.19 18.34
CA PHE A 127 5.89 4.39 18.02
C PHE A 127 4.49 4.07 17.50
N ALA A 128 4.31 2.99 16.75
CA ALA A 128 3.00 2.57 16.25
C ALA A 128 2.06 2.13 17.37
N ASP A 129 2.58 1.41 18.38
CA ASP A 129 1.81 1.01 19.56
C ASP A 129 1.50 2.22 20.45
N ALA A 130 2.43 3.17 20.57
CA ALA A 130 2.21 4.43 21.30
C ALA A 130 1.11 5.26 20.67
N GLU A 131 1.09 5.40 19.35
CA GLU A 131 0.06 6.13 18.61
C GLU A 131 -1.33 5.46 18.74
N GLU A 132 -1.40 4.12 18.65
CA GLU A 132 -2.64 3.38 18.89
C GLU A 132 -3.16 3.60 20.31
N MET A 133 -2.29 3.55 21.31
CA MET A 133 -2.67 3.83 22.70
C MET A 133 -3.19 5.25 22.89
N ALA A 134 -2.57 6.23 22.26
CA ALA A 134 -2.98 7.63 22.35
C ALA A 134 -4.36 7.92 21.75
N GLN A 135 -4.89 7.03 20.89
CA GLN A 135 -6.26 7.13 20.38
C GLN A 135 -7.32 6.75 21.42
N ALA A 136 -6.97 5.89 22.37
CA ALA A 136 -7.88 5.39 23.41
C ALA A 136 -7.86 6.24 24.69
N ILE A 137 -6.84 7.10 24.87
CA ILE A 137 -6.67 7.93 26.07
C ILE A 137 -7.68 9.06 26.07
N SER A 138 -8.41 9.19 27.16
CA SER A 138 -9.24 10.34 27.48
C SER A 138 -9.05 10.79 28.93
N PRO A 139 -8.98 12.11 29.22
CA PRO A 139 -8.95 12.61 30.58
C PRO A 139 -10.21 12.19 31.33
N ARG A 140 -10.09 11.98 32.66
CA ARG A 140 -11.24 11.69 33.53
C ARG A 140 -12.01 12.97 33.84
N ASP A 141 -13.31 12.85 34.10
CA ASP A 141 -14.15 14.01 34.43
C ASP A 141 -13.69 14.74 35.69
N GLU A 142 -13.19 14.01 36.67
CA GLU A 142 -12.66 14.48 37.94
C GLU A 142 -11.27 15.14 37.87
N ASP A 143 -10.52 14.95 36.77
CA ASP A 143 -9.20 15.55 36.63
C ASP A 143 -9.29 17.09 36.49
N SER A 144 -8.32 17.79 37.11
CA SER A 144 -8.21 19.25 36.97
C SER A 144 -7.94 19.67 35.52
N LEU A 145 -8.21 20.92 35.17
CA LEU A 145 -7.98 21.43 33.82
C LEU A 145 -6.51 21.36 33.43
N ALA A 146 -5.59 21.63 34.35
CA ALA A 146 -4.15 21.54 34.12
C ALA A 146 -3.72 20.10 33.79
N LYS A 147 -4.26 19.13 34.53
CA LYS A 147 -4.00 17.70 34.29
C LYS A 147 -4.62 17.22 32.98
N LYS A 148 -5.85 17.64 32.68
CA LYS A 148 -6.51 17.33 31.38
C LYS A 148 -5.69 17.84 30.20
N GLN A 149 -5.17 19.07 30.29
CA GLN A 149 -4.29 19.64 29.25
C GLN A 149 -3.00 18.81 29.09
N LEU A 150 -2.37 18.41 30.18
CA LEU A 150 -1.16 17.59 30.15
C LEU A 150 -1.41 16.24 29.49
N ILE A 151 -2.49 15.54 29.84
CA ILE A 151 -2.88 14.25 29.24
C ILE A 151 -3.12 14.44 27.73
N GLN A 152 -3.79 15.52 27.33
CA GLN A 152 -3.98 15.87 25.92
C GLN A 152 -2.64 16.09 25.21
N PHE A 153 -1.70 16.79 25.84
CA PHE A 153 -0.38 17.03 25.26
C PHE A 153 0.43 15.73 25.10
N VAL A 154 0.34 14.81 26.05
CA VAL A 154 0.96 13.47 25.89
C VAL A 154 0.34 12.73 24.69
N CYS A 155 -0.98 12.79 24.52
CA CYS A 155 -1.64 12.19 23.34
C CYS A 155 -1.17 12.83 22.03
N LEU A 156 -1.07 14.16 21.96
CA LEU A 156 -0.60 14.89 20.79
C LEU A 156 0.88 14.60 20.50
N LEU A 157 1.72 14.53 21.55
CA LEU A 157 3.13 14.18 21.43
C LEU A 157 3.33 12.80 20.81
N THR A 158 2.61 11.80 21.31
CA THR A 158 2.70 10.41 20.83
C THR A 158 2.15 10.23 19.41
N LYS A 159 1.16 11.06 19.01
CA LYS A 159 0.63 11.12 17.65
C LYS A 159 1.50 11.94 16.67
N GLY A 160 2.47 12.68 17.19
CA GLY A 160 3.32 13.56 16.37
C GLY A 160 2.65 14.90 16.00
N HIS A 161 1.52 15.27 16.61
CA HIS A 161 0.82 16.53 16.39
C HIS A 161 1.43 17.68 17.19
N LEU A 162 2.71 17.94 16.97
CA LEU A 162 3.51 18.86 17.80
C LEU A 162 3.06 20.32 17.73
N ASN A 163 2.55 20.79 16.59
CA ASN A 163 2.07 22.17 16.47
C ASN A 163 0.86 22.44 17.34
N GLU A 164 -0.04 21.47 17.48
CA GLU A 164 -1.22 21.63 18.34
C GLU A 164 -0.82 21.84 19.82
N ILE A 165 0.29 21.21 20.26
CA ILE A 165 0.85 21.42 21.60
C ILE A 165 1.35 22.86 21.74
N ILE A 166 2.04 23.39 20.73
CA ILE A 166 2.64 24.73 20.74
C ILE A 166 1.55 25.82 20.72
N GLU A 167 0.52 25.63 19.90
CA GLU A 167 -0.55 26.61 19.63
C GLU A 167 -1.64 26.62 20.71
N THR A 168 -1.79 25.54 21.49
CA THR A 168 -2.80 25.47 22.57
C THR A 168 -2.50 26.47 23.69
N LYS A 169 -3.51 27.25 24.10
CA LYS A 169 -3.37 28.21 25.21
C LYS A 169 -3.18 27.48 26.53
N GLU A 170 -2.39 28.12 27.43
CA GLU A 170 -2.22 27.64 28.79
C GLU A 170 -3.50 27.77 29.61
N VAL A 171 -3.74 26.79 30.48
CA VAL A 171 -4.83 26.77 31.43
C VAL A 171 -4.35 27.29 32.78
N ASP A 172 -5.16 28.11 33.42
CA ASP A 172 -4.84 28.58 34.77
C ASP A 172 -5.04 27.45 35.82
N PRO A 173 -4.18 27.35 36.82
CA PRO A 173 -4.27 26.34 37.86
C PRO A 173 -5.49 26.60 38.79
N GLN A 174 -6.08 25.53 39.29
CA GLN A 174 -7.12 25.57 40.30
C GLN A 174 -6.53 26.10 41.61
N ARG A 175 -7.31 26.93 42.36
CA ARG A 175 -6.84 27.61 43.60
C ARG A 175 -7.70 27.30 44.81
N ASP A 176 -8.38 26.15 44.84
CA ASP A 176 -9.33 25.77 45.89
C ASP A 176 -8.63 25.50 47.21
N THR A 177 -7.51 24.81 47.20
CA THR A 177 -6.63 24.55 48.36
C THR A 177 -5.16 24.71 47.98
N LEU A 178 -4.26 24.85 48.99
CA LEU A 178 -2.81 24.91 48.71
C LEU A 178 -2.29 23.59 48.10
N GLU A 179 -2.84 22.47 48.49
CA GLU A 179 -2.46 21.14 47.97
C GLU A 179 -2.86 20.99 46.52
N THR A 180 -4.09 21.33 46.15
CA THR A 180 -4.57 21.31 44.76
C THR A 180 -3.83 22.29 43.88
N LEU A 181 -3.53 23.49 44.42
CA LEU A 181 -2.73 24.48 43.70
C LEU A 181 -1.30 23.98 43.43
N ALA A 182 -0.66 23.37 44.41
CA ALA A 182 0.70 22.84 44.26
C ALA A 182 0.73 21.73 43.21
N GLU A 183 -0.21 20.79 43.26
CA GLU A 183 -0.31 19.73 42.27
C GLU A 183 -0.60 20.26 40.88
N ASP A 184 -1.52 21.20 40.71
CA ASP A 184 -1.84 21.82 39.42
C ASP A 184 -0.70 22.63 38.84
N LEU A 185 0.08 23.33 39.67
CA LEU A 185 1.30 24.00 39.21
C LEU A 185 2.34 23.02 38.67
N MET A 186 2.47 21.84 39.27
CA MET A 186 3.36 20.79 38.76
C MET A 186 2.85 20.23 37.43
N TRP A 187 1.54 19.96 37.27
CA TRP A 187 0.95 19.53 36.01
C TRP A 187 1.16 20.57 34.90
N ARG A 188 0.94 21.84 35.21
CA ARG A 188 1.19 22.93 34.28
C ARG A 188 2.67 23.03 33.90
N HIS A 189 3.59 22.87 34.87
CA HIS A 189 5.02 22.93 34.60
C HIS A 189 5.48 21.79 33.67
N LEU A 190 4.93 20.58 33.80
CA LEU A 190 5.14 19.48 32.84
C LEU A 190 4.58 19.83 31.46
N SER A 191 3.41 20.46 31.37
CA SER A 191 2.84 20.92 30.10
C SER A 191 3.71 21.97 29.41
N MET A 192 4.32 22.89 30.17
CA MET A 192 5.31 23.86 29.64
C MET A 192 6.54 23.13 29.09
N GLY A 193 7.05 22.12 29.80
CA GLY A 193 8.16 21.29 29.36
C GLY A 193 7.85 20.55 28.05
N LEU A 194 6.64 20.01 27.91
CA LEU A 194 6.18 19.36 26.66
C LEU A 194 6.09 20.35 25.50
N ARG A 195 5.68 21.60 25.75
CA ARG A 195 5.64 22.63 24.71
C ARG A 195 7.05 22.99 24.23
N VAL A 196 8.01 23.16 25.14
CA VAL A 196 9.41 23.41 24.77
C VAL A 196 9.99 22.21 24.03
N LEU A 197 9.72 20.99 24.48
CA LEU A 197 10.12 19.75 23.78
C LEU A 197 9.55 19.70 22.36
N ALA A 198 8.24 19.96 22.19
CA ALA A 198 7.60 19.98 20.88
C ALA A 198 8.22 21.01 19.94
N ALA A 199 8.50 22.23 20.46
CA ALA A 199 9.18 23.27 19.68
C ALA A 199 10.62 22.88 19.31
N SER A 200 11.35 22.20 20.21
CA SER A 200 12.70 21.69 19.96
C SER A 200 12.70 20.58 18.89
N LEU A 201 11.74 19.65 18.97
CA LEU A 201 11.58 18.58 17.99
C LEU A 201 11.27 19.09 16.57
N LEU A 202 10.58 20.23 16.48
CA LEU A 202 10.32 20.94 15.21
C LEU A 202 11.43 21.91 14.83
N GLY A 203 12.53 22.00 15.59
CA GLY A 203 13.63 22.91 15.33
C GLY A 203 13.33 24.41 15.51
N ARG A 204 12.20 24.76 16.15
CA ARG A 204 11.75 26.16 16.37
C ARG A 204 12.45 26.85 17.54
N THR A 205 12.98 26.08 18.48
CA THR A 205 13.74 26.61 19.63
C THR A 205 14.93 25.72 19.93
N ARG A 206 15.94 26.32 20.62
CA ARG A 206 17.08 25.61 21.22
C ARG A 206 16.98 25.56 22.74
N ASP A 207 15.86 26.01 23.31
CA ASP A 207 15.65 26.00 24.74
C ASP A 207 15.62 24.56 25.27
N ASP A 208 16.16 24.39 26.49
CA ASP A 208 16.24 23.09 27.14
C ASP A 208 14.92 22.78 27.86
N TYR A 209 14.26 21.67 27.51
CA TYR A 209 13.06 21.17 28.16
C TYR A 209 13.34 20.43 29.47
N LYS A 210 14.57 19.96 29.68
CA LYS A 210 14.94 19.13 30.84
C LYS A 210 14.67 19.78 32.19
N PRO A 211 14.98 21.08 32.41
CA PRO A 211 14.74 21.73 33.69
C PRO A 211 13.26 21.67 34.13
N PHE A 212 12.31 21.70 33.17
CA PHE A 212 10.89 21.60 33.50
C PHE A 212 10.55 20.25 34.12
N PHE A 213 11.05 19.16 33.58
CA PHE A 213 10.76 17.82 34.10
C PHE A 213 11.53 17.51 35.37
N TYR A 214 12.81 17.85 35.43
CA TYR A 214 13.66 17.63 36.62
C TYR A 214 13.19 18.45 37.83
N ASN A 215 12.74 19.69 37.64
CA ASN A 215 12.22 20.51 38.71
C ASN A 215 10.93 19.89 39.29
N VAL A 216 10.02 19.42 38.44
CA VAL A 216 8.81 18.73 38.92
C VAL A 216 9.16 17.44 39.65
N GLN A 217 10.10 16.64 39.14
CA GLN A 217 10.56 15.45 39.82
C GLN A 217 11.05 15.75 41.22
N LYS A 218 11.88 16.83 41.37
CA LYS A 218 12.45 17.27 42.61
C LYS A 218 11.40 17.85 43.60
N LEU A 219 10.47 18.64 43.08
CA LEU A 219 9.40 19.23 43.87
C LEU A 219 8.33 18.22 44.32
N SER A 220 8.19 17.13 43.57
CA SER A 220 7.20 16.08 43.84
C SER A 220 7.57 15.21 45.05
N VAL A 221 8.79 15.28 45.55
CA VAL A 221 9.26 14.56 46.73
C VAL A 221 9.89 15.53 47.69
N TYR A 222 9.29 15.71 48.83
CA TYR A 222 9.78 16.57 49.90
C TYR A 222 10.10 15.74 51.15
N VAL A 223 11.23 15.96 51.74
CA VAL A 223 11.65 15.37 53.02
C VAL A 223 11.72 16.49 54.04
N ASP A 224 10.86 16.44 55.05
CA ASP A 224 10.94 17.32 56.22
C ASP A 224 12.13 16.87 57.10
N GLU A 225 13.14 17.75 57.19
CA GLU A 225 14.37 17.46 57.92
C GLU A 225 14.17 17.36 59.43
N GLU A 226 13.14 17.99 60.01
CA GLU A 226 12.85 17.97 61.44
C GLU A 226 12.06 16.73 61.85
N THR A 227 11.10 16.31 61.04
CA THR A 227 10.18 15.22 61.35
C THR A 227 10.50 13.90 60.67
N GLU A 228 11.45 13.88 59.75
CA GLU A 228 11.78 12.78 58.79
C GLU A 228 10.56 12.31 57.97
N PHE A 229 9.47 13.07 57.98
CA PHE A 229 8.32 12.77 57.13
C PHE A 229 8.66 13.05 55.65
N ARG A 230 8.25 12.12 54.81
CA ARG A 230 8.37 12.23 53.35
C ARG A 230 7.00 12.47 52.75
N TYR A 231 6.86 13.56 52.03
CA TYR A 231 5.66 13.87 51.26
C TYR A 231 5.96 13.58 49.78
N ALA A 232 5.06 12.89 49.10
CA ALA A 232 5.24 12.62 47.69
C ALA A 232 3.94 12.82 46.92
N TYR A 233 4.01 13.64 45.86
CA TYR A 233 3.03 13.70 44.78
C TYR A 233 3.38 12.63 43.77
N THR A 234 2.88 11.41 43.98
CA THR A 234 3.32 10.22 43.24
C THR A 234 3.02 10.28 41.75
N GLY A 235 1.89 10.94 41.37
CA GLY A 235 1.51 11.11 39.97
C GLY A 235 2.47 11.96 39.19
N THR A 236 2.77 13.16 39.69
CA THR A 236 3.69 14.10 39.01
C THR A 236 5.13 13.60 39.04
N PHE A 237 5.55 12.94 40.13
CA PHE A 237 6.87 12.30 40.21
C PHE A 237 7.05 11.22 39.16
N ARG A 238 6.11 10.30 39.08
CA ARG A 238 6.17 9.20 38.11
C ARG A 238 6.10 9.68 36.68
N LEU A 239 5.16 10.59 36.38
CA LEU A 239 5.01 11.11 35.03
C LEU A 239 6.23 11.91 34.55
N SER A 240 6.86 12.71 35.43
CA SER A 240 8.07 13.43 35.09
C SER A 240 9.21 12.49 34.70
N ARG A 241 9.37 11.35 35.37
CA ARG A 241 10.38 10.33 35.04
C ARG A 241 10.12 9.69 33.67
N LEU A 242 8.88 9.28 33.41
CA LEU A 242 8.51 8.72 32.09
C LEU A 242 8.72 9.75 30.97
N LEU A 243 8.38 11.02 31.21
CA LEU A 243 8.58 12.08 30.25
C LEU A 243 10.05 12.37 29.95
N ILE A 244 10.94 12.33 30.95
CA ILE A 244 12.38 12.47 30.76
C ILE A 244 12.90 11.40 29.80
N LYS A 245 12.58 10.12 30.07
CA LYS A 245 13.01 8.99 29.22
C LYS A 245 12.39 9.02 27.83
N ALA A 246 11.08 9.32 27.74
CA ALA A 246 10.41 9.46 26.46
C ALA A 246 10.99 10.61 25.62
N ALA A 247 11.30 11.76 26.24
CA ALA A 247 11.90 12.90 25.55
C ALA A 247 13.28 12.56 24.98
N GLU A 248 14.12 11.83 25.72
CA GLU A 248 15.42 11.36 25.23
C GLU A 248 15.26 10.51 23.96
N MET A 249 14.32 9.56 23.98
CA MET A 249 14.02 8.72 22.81
C MET A 249 13.51 9.56 21.62
N LEU A 250 12.57 10.47 21.84
CA LEU A 250 12.01 11.31 20.78
C LEU A 250 13.05 12.24 20.14
N ILE A 251 13.95 12.82 20.94
CA ILE A 251 15.04 13.68 20.44
C ILE A 251 16.00 12.85 19.57
N ASN A 252 16.33 11.63 19.98
CA ASN A 252 17.19 10.74 19.21
C ASN A 252 16.55 10.32 17.88
N HIS A 253 15.21 10.25 17.82
CA HIS A 253 14.44 9.88 16.63
C HIS A 253 13.89 11.10 15.86
N SER A 254 14.21 12.32 16.25
CA SER A 254 13.74 13.54 15.58
C SER A 254 14.25 13.61 14.15
N VAL A 255 13.33 13.83 13.20
CA VAL A 255 13.65 14.08 11.79
C VAL A 255 14.61 15.28 11.67
N VAL A 256 14.28 16.39 12.34
CA VAL A 256 15.09 17.63 12.25
C VAL A 256 16.51 17.41 12.73
N ASN A 257 16.68 16.75 13.89
CA ASN A 257 18.02 16.55 14.49
C ASN A 257 18.91 15.61 13.64
N ASN A 258 18.31 14.61 13.00
CA ASN A 258 19.09 13.65 12.23
C ASN A 258 19.35 14.09 10.77
N VAL A 259 18.49 14.94 10.20
CA VAL A 259 18.54 15.25 8.76
C VAL A 259 19.10 16.64 8.47
N ALA A 260 18.92 17.63 9.36
CA ALA A 260 19.35 19.02 9.11
C ALA A 260 20.84 19.15 8.71
N ARG A 261 21.70 18.29 9.21
CA ARG A 261 23.16 18.28 8.89
C ARG A 261 23.48 17.97 7.42
N TYR A 262 22.54 17.40 6.67
CA TYR A 262 22.71 17.06 5.25
C TYR A 262 22.22 18.16 4.30
N LEU A 263 21.70 19.27 4.83
CA LEU A 263 21.27 20.42 4.05
C LEU A 263 22.37 21.49 4.02
N THR A 264 22.66 22.03 2.83
CA THR A 264 23.75 22.98 2.62
C THR A 264 23.43 24.39 3.09
N SER A 265 22.16 24.75 3.24
CA SER A 265 21.71 26.08 3.63
C SER A 265 20.56 26.01 4.64
N THR A 266 20.53 26.96 5.59
CA THR A 266 19.43 27.13 6.54
C THR A 266 18.14 27.59 5.88
N GLU A 267 18.19 28.20 4.70
CA GLU A 267 17.02 28.63 3.92
C GLU A 267 16.22 27.41 3.38
N HIS A 268 16.82 26.24 3.38
CA HIS A 268 16.20 25.00 2.89
C HIS A 268 15.53 24.16 3.98
N LEU A 269 15.45 24.67 5.21
CA LEU A 269 14.80 23.96 6.32
C LEU A 269 13.27 23.92 6.24
N ASP A 270 12.65 24.74 5.40
CA ASP A 270 11.20 24.81 5.19
C ASP A 270 10.57 23.45 4.82
N VAL A 271 11.17 22.74 3.85
CA VAL A 271 10.71 21.41 3.41
C VAL A 271 10.95 20.35 4.51
N LEU A 272 12.09 20.44 5.21
CA LEU A 272 12.34 19.57 6.36
C LEU A 272 11.30 19.76 7.46
N TYR A 273 10.88 21.00 7.69
CA TYR A 273 9.79 21.29 8.64
C TYR A 273 8.45 20.77 8.17
N ASN A 274 8.16 20.78 6.86
CA ASN A 274 6.94 20.15 6.31
C ASN A 274 6.92 18.64 6.57
N ILE A 275 8.07 17.96 6.40
CA ILE A 275 8.19 16.54 6.75
C ILE A 275 8.00 16.33 8.26
N ALA A 276 8.68 17.14 9.08
CA ALA A 276 8.60 17.04 10.54
C ALA A 276 7.20 17.39 11.09
N TYR A 277 6.46 18.27 10.40
CA TYR A 277 5.07 18.57 10.72
C TYR A 277 4.17 17.35 10.55
N ALA A 278 4.34 16.61 9.44
CA ALA A 278 3.56 15.42 9.15
C ALA A 278 4.05 14.18 9.92
N ARG A 279 5.37 14.04 10.07
CA ARG A 279 6.04 12.85 10.64
C ARG A 279 7.32 13.27 11.38
N PRO A 280 7.21 13.71 12.64
CA PRO A 280 8.36 14.25 13.38
C PRO A 280 9.39 13.20 13.82
N TYR A 281 9.01 11.91 13.80
CA TYR A 281 9.84 10.83 14.32
C TYR A 281 10.27 9.85 13.22
N LEU A 282 11.55 9.55 13.19
CA LEU A 282 12.14 8.49 12.37
C LEU A 282 12.02 7.15 13.07
N TRP A 283 11.81 6.10 12.30
CA TRP A 283 11.88 4.74 12.83
C TRP A 283 13.32 4.21 12.81
N ASP A 284 13.55 3.06 13.46
CA ASP A 284 14.88 2.47 13.58
C ASP A 284 15.53 2.18 12.22
N ASN A 285 14.78 1.68 11.28
CA ASN A 285 15.26 1.40 9.93
C ASN A 285 15.62 2.69 9.16
N HIS A 286 14.92 3.80 9.44
CA HIS A 286 15.26 5.11 8.86
C HIS A 286 16.58 5.61 9.46
N LEU A 287 16.73 5.53 10.80
CA LEU A 287 17.95 5.93 11.48
C LEU A 287 19.15 5.09 11.03
N ASP A 288 18.96 3.78 10.91
CA ASP A 288 20.01 2.88 10.41
C ASP A 288 20.44 3.28 8.99
N ALA A 289 19.50 3.51 8.09
CA ALA A 289 19.78 3.96 6.74
C ALA A 289 20.56 5.30 6.73
N ILE A 290 20.13 6.30 7.51
CA ILE A 290 20.76 7.63 7.60
C ILE A 290 22.17 7.52 8.20
N ASN A 291 22.34 6.72 9.26
CA ASN A 291 23.63 6.52 9.91
C ASN A 291 24.63 5.76 9.03
N ASN A 292 24.15 4.92 8.11
CA ASN A 292 24.96 4.25 7.09
C ASN A 292 25.32 5.16 5.90
N GLY A 293 24.88 6.43 5.90
CA GLY A 293 25.24 7.42 4.88
C GLY A 293 24.23 7.52 3.74
N PHE A 294 22.97 7.08 3.91
CA PHE A 294 21.93 7.14 2.87
C PHE A 294 21.72 8.56 2.31
N LEU A 295 21.83 9.60 3.13
CA LEU A 295 21.68 11.00 2.73
C LEU A 295 22.99 11.64 2.27
N GLU A 296 24.10 10.93 2.23
CA GLU A 296 25.35 11.45 1.69
C GLU A 296 25.28 11.55 0.16
N PHE A 297 25.89 12.59 -0.41
CA PHE A 297 26.05 12.73 -1.85
C PHE A 297 26.95 11.64 -2.42
N GLY A 298 26.64 11.16 -3.61
CA GLY A 298 27.38 10.10 -4.26
C GLY A 298 27.09 8.71 -3.65
N THR A 299 26.01 8.58 -2.90
CA THR A 299 25.57 7.32 -2.30
C THR A 299 24.25 6.87 -2.90
N SER A 300 24.30 5.84 -3.71
CA SER A 300 23.15 5.11 -4.22
C SER A 300 22.63 4.09 -3.18
N SER A 301 21.43 3.57 -3.36
CA SER A 301 20.87 2.56 -2.46
C SER A 301 19.80 1.67 -3.09
N VAL A 302 19.73 0.44 -2.61
CA VAL A 302 18.67 -0.52 -2.88
C VAL A 302 17.91 -0.73 -1.57
N ILE A 303 16.64 -0.31 -1.53
CA ILE A 303 15.78 -0.38 -0.34
C ILE A 303 14.78 -1.51 -0.52
N THR A 304 14.93 -2.57 0.28
CA THR A 304 14.08 -3.77 0.20
C THR A 304 13.25 -4.00 1.48
N PHE A 305 12.90 -2.92 2.16
CA PHE A 305 12.09 -3.00 3.38
C PHE A 305 10.69 -3.58 3.11
N PRO A 306 10.11 -4.28 4.09
CA PRO A 306 8.72 -4.77 4.00
C PRO A 306 7.72 -3.66 3.72
N THR A 307 6.54 -4.03 3.20
CA THR A 307 5.43 -3.09 3.02
C THR A 307 5.00 -2.51 4.37
N GLY A 308 4.83 -1.19 4.45
CA GLY A 308 4.48 -0.48 5.68
C GLY A 308 5.67 -0.12 6.58
N ALA A 309 6.91 -0.42 6.20
CA ALA A 309 8.12 -0.06 6.95
C ALA A 309 8.65 1.37 6.65
N GLY A 310 7.83 2.25 6.07
CA GLY A 310 8.17 3.68 5.91
C GLY A 310 9.11 4.01 4.77
N LYS A 311 9.21 3.18 3.72
CA LYS A 311 10.03 3.45 2.52
C LYS A 311 9.83 4.87 1.96
N SER A 312 8.55 5.33 1.89
CA SER A 312 8.21 6.66 1.38
C SER A 312 8.89 7.80 2.15
N THR A 313 9.13 7.65 3.46
CA THR A 313 9.83 8.66 4.25
C THR A 313 11.29 8.81 3.81
N LEU A 314 11.99 7.70 3.57
CA LEU A 314 13.37 7.75 3.06
C LEU A 314 13.40 8.36 1.65
N VAL A 315 12.46 8.00 0.78
CA VAL A 315 12.30 8.59 -0.55
C VAL A 315 12.16 10.10 -0.46
N GLU A 316 11.23 10.60 0.34
CA GLU A 316 10.98 12.03 0.51
C GLU A 316 12.22 12.77 1.06
N LEU A 317 12.95 12.17 2.03
CA LEU A 317 14.17 12.74 2.58
C LEU A 317 15.31 12.85 1.55
N LYS A 318 15.48 11.81 0.70
CA LYS A 318 16.53 11.83 -0.33
C LYS A 318 16.17 12.79 -1.46
N VAL A 319 14.90 12.83 -1.89
CA VAL A 319 14.40 13.81 -2.88
C VAL A 319 14.60 15.24 -2.36
N MET A 320 14.18 15.51 -1.12
CA MET A 320 14.39 16.81 -0.48
C MET A 320 15.86 17.20 -0.49
N GLN A 321 16.75 16.28 -0.08
CA GLN A 321 18.18 16.52 -0.06
C GLN A 321 18.73 16.85 -1.46
N ALA A 322 18.35 16.11 -2.49
CA ALA A 322 18.78 16.33 -3.87
C ALA A 322 18.31 17.69 -4.41
N VAL A 323 17.02 18.00 -4.27
CA VAL A 323 16.42 19.24 -4.77
C VAL A 323 16.97 20.47 -4.05
N LYS A 324 17.05 20.42 -2.71
CA LYS A 324 17.54 21.55 -1.91
C LYS A 324 19.04 21.81 -2.09
N ASN A 325 19.75 20.88 -2.69
CA ASN A 325 21.15 21.09 -3.11
C ASN A 325 21.29 21.44 -4.62
N GLY A 326 20.20 21.82 -5.28
CA GLY A 326 20.17 22.31 -6.66
C GLY A 326 20.18 21.24 -7.74
N GLY A 327 19.93 19.96 -7.39
CA GLY A 327 19.85 18.87 -8.35
C GLY A 327 18.43 18.61 -8.85
N LYS A 328 18.30 18.14 -10.09
CA LYS A 328 17.05 17.60 -10.64
C LYS A 328 16.86 16.13 -10.23
N VAL A 329 15.61 15.69 -10.11
CA VAL A 329 15.25 14.32 -9.69
C VAL A 329 14.37 13.66 -10.75
N VAL A 330 14.72 12.45 -11.16
CA VAL A 330 13.88 11.57 -11.97
C VAL A 330 13.25 10.52 -11.04
N TYR A 331 11.92 10.51 -10.95
CA TYR A 331 11.19 9.58 -10.11
C TYR A 331 10.30 8.67 -10.97
N ILE A 332 10.72 7.43 -11.12
CA ILE A 332 10.06 6.41 -11.94
C ILE A 332 9.12 5.60 -11.08
N VAL A 333 7.87 5.46 -11.53
CA VAL A 333 6.81 4.69 -10.87
C VAL A 333 6.14 3.73 -11.87
N PRO A 334 5.70 2.54 -11.46
CA PRO A 334 5.25 1.50 -12.40
C PRO A 334 3.90 1.78 -13.06
N THR A 335 3.05 2.67 -12.52
CA THR A 335 1.69 2.90 -13.03
C THR A 335 1.29 4.36 -12.95
N HIS A 336 0.39 4.80 -13.85
CA HIS A 336 -0.17 6.16 -13.82
C HIS A 336 -0.91 6.51 -12.53
N ALA A 337 -1.52 5.52 -11.85
CA ALA A 337 -2.15 5.75 -10.55
C ALA A 337 -1.12 6.12 -9.48
N LEU A 338 0.04 5.47 -9.47
CA LEU A 338 1.15 5.80 -8.59
C LEU A 338 1.86 7.11 -9.01
N GLU A 339 1.89 7.41 -10.31
CA GLU A 339 2.41 8.69 -10.82
C GLU A 339 1.62 9.86 -10.26
N SER A 340 0.29 9.84 -10.36
CA SER A 340 -0.57 10.88 -9.78
C SER A 340 -0.36 11.01 -8.26
N GLN A 341 -0.32 9.89 -7.54
CA GLN A 341 -0.07 9.90 -6.09
C GLN A 341 1.32 10.44 -5.73
N ALA A 342 2.35 10.09 -6.48
CA ALA A 342 3.70 10.58 -6.24
C ALA A 342 3.81 12.09 -6.51
N LYS A 343 3.17 12.59 -7.58
CA LYS A 343 3.08 14.02 -7.88
C LYS A 343 2.40 14.79 -6.75
N ASP A 344 1.25 14.32 -6.26
CA ASP A 344 0.54 14.94 -5.12
C ASP A 344 1.40 14.95 -3.85
N ASN A 345 2.17 13.89 -3.62
CA ASN A 345 3.06 13.81 -2.47
C ASN A 345 4.22 14.81 -2.58
N MET A 346 4.83 14.93 -3.77
CA MET A 346 5.91 15.87 -4.02
C MET A 346 5.43 17.33 -3.96
N ALA A 347 4.26 17.64 -4.52
CA ALA A 347 3.67 18.97 -4.44
C ALA A 347 3.45 19.38 -2.97
N ARG A 348 2.88 18.49 -2.15
CA ARG A 348 2.73 18.75 -0.70
C ARG A 348 4.06 18.90 0.02
N LEU A 349 5.06 18.11 -0.33
CA LEU A 349 6.38 18.15 0.27
C LEU A 349 7.05 19.52 0.07
N PHE A 350 6.96 20.06 -1.14
CA PHE A 350 7.58 21.34 -1.50
C PHE A 350 6.69 22.57 -1.25
N GLY A 351 5.45 22.37 -0.73
CA GLY A 351 4.51 23.46 -0.45
C GLY A 351 3.98 24.14 -1.71
N LEU A 352 4.02 23.45 -2.86
CA LEU A 352 3.44 23.93 -4.11
C LEU A 352 1.92 23.77 -4.00
N GLU A 353 1.17 24.82 -4.38
CA GLU A 353 -0.28 24.70 -4.54
C GLU A 353 -0.56 23.59 -5.54
N ALA A 354 -1.58 22.77 -5.22
CA ALA A 354 -1.83 21.53 -5.90
C ALA A 354 -1.71 21.68 -7.42
N TYR A 355 -1.05 20.74 -8.03
CA TYR A 355 -0.87 20.57 -9.50
C TYR A 355 -2.18 20.56 -10.33
N GLU A 356 -3.32 20.97 -9.73
CA GLU A 356 -4.64 20.90 -10.34
C GLU A 356 -4.78 21.72 -11.62
N ASP A 357 -3.98 22.78 -11.82
CA ASP A 357 -4.12 23.67 -12.98
C ASP A 357 -3.23 23.31 -14.19
N LEU A 358 -2.23 22.46 -14.04
CA LEU A 358 -1.23 22.19 -15.09
C LEU A 358 -1.37 20.84 -15.81
N GLN A 359 -2.27 19.95 -15.39
CA GLN A 359 -2.30 18.57 -15.92
C GLN A 359 -3.49 18.18 -16.79
N ILE A 360 -4.38 19.11 -17.08
CA ILE A 360 -5.51 18.84 -17.96
C ILE A 360 -5.01 18.98 -19.41
N GLY A 361 -4.66 17.87 -20.02
CA GLY A 361 -4.23 17.82 -21.42
C GLY A 361 -2.81 17.36 -21.70
N ARG A 362 -1.96 17.12 -20.68
CA ARG A 362 -0.53 16.81 -20.87
C ARG A 362 -0.14 15.34 -20.93
N GLU A 363 -1.06 14.40 -20.85
CA GLU A 363 -0.70 12.97 -20.98
C GLU A 363 -0.15 12.62 -22.37
N PHE A 364 -0.42 13.43 -23.38
CA PHE A 364 -0.01 13.18 -24.77
C PHE A 364 0.62 14.39 -25.50
N THR A 365 0.69 15.56 -24.90
CA THR A 365 1.43 16.68 -25.48
C THR A 365 2.91 16.55 -25.13
N PHE A 366 3.70 16.16 -26.10
CA PHE A 366 5.16 16.08 -26.02
C PHE A 366 5.83 17.46 -26.06
N MET A 367 5.09 18.55 -25.95
CA MET A 367 5.59 19.92 -26.07
C MET A 367 5.05 20.80 -24.95
N GLU A 368 5.94 21.45 -24.32
CA GLU A 368 5.96 22.43 -23.24
C GLU A 368 6.33 21.83 -21.91
N GLU A 369 7.63 21.74 -21.73
CA GLU A 369 8.29 21.49 -20.49
C GLU A 369 8.41 22.82 -19.74
N ASP A 370 7.88 22.84 -18.51
CA ASP A 370 8.37 23.78 -17.54
C ASP A 370 9.77 23.31 -17.17
N ASP A 371 10.80 23.93 -17.75
CA ASP A 371 12.22 23.70 -17.48
C ASP A 371 12.62 23.89 -15.99
N ASP A 372 11.70 24.39 -15.20
CA ASP A 372 11.93 24.72 -13.78
C ASP A 372 11.44 23.66 -12.76
N MET A 373 10.95 22.48 -13.22
CA MET A 373 10.47 21.46 -12.29
C MET A 373 11.62 20.64 -11.72
N PRO A 374 11.87 20.70 -10.39
CA PRO A 374 12.99 19.98 -9.79
C PRO A 374 12.78 18.47 -9.71
N VAL A 375 11.53 17.97 -9.82
CA VAL A 375 11.18 16.54 -9.72
C VAL A 375 10.30 16.12 -10.89
N MET A 376 10.82 15.24 -11.74
CA MET A 376 10.10 14.66 -12.87
C MET A 376 9.56 13.28 -12.47
N VAL A 377 8.24 13.15 -12.32
CA VAL A 377 7.58 11.87 -12.00
C VAL A 377 6.99 11.27 -13.27
N MET A 378 7.36 10.03 -13.62
CA MET A 378 6.95 9.39 -14.87
C MET A 378 6.98 7.87 -14.79
N THR A 379 6.33 7.20 -15.77
CA THR A 379 6.43 5.74 -15.93
C THR A 379 7.72 5.37 -16.70
N PRO A 380 8.17 4.09 -16.61
CA PRO A 380 9.34 3.63 -17.39
C PRO A 380 9.21 3.84 -18.88
N GLU A 381 8.01 3.66 -19.44
CA GLU A 381 7.72 3.82 -20.86
C GLU A 381 7.91 5.27 -21.31
N ARG A 382 7.36 6.21 -20.53
CA ARG A 382 7.52 7.66 -20.80
C ARG A 382 8.98 8.06 -20.65
N CYS A 383 9.65 7.61 -19.59
CA CYS A 383 11.07 7.88 -19.37
C CYS A 383 11.93 7.39 -20.55
N SER A 384 11.75 6.13 -21.00
CA SER A 384 12.47 5.57 -22.15
C SER A 384 12.26 6.37 -23.43
N THR A 385 11.06 6.88 -23.64
CA THR A 385 10.73 7.69 -24.81
C THR A 385 11.46 9.03 -24.75
N LEU A 386 11.42 9.74 -23.62
CA LEU A 386 12.11 11.01 -23.43
C LEU A 386 13.65 10.85 -23.50
N LEU A 387 14.21 9.78 -22.93
CA LEU A 387 15.64 9.46 -23.05
C LEU A 387 16.10 9.32 -24.50
N THR A 388 15.23 8.85 -25.38
CA THR A 388 15.54 8.65 -26.79
C THR A 388 15.43 9.95 -27.60
N LEU A 389 14.47 10.82 -27.26
CA LEU A 389 14.07 11.97 -28.08
C LEU A 389 14.62 13.29 -27.56
N HIS A 390 14.66 13.45 -26.25
CA HIS A 390 15.03 14.68 -25.55
C HIS A 390 16.01 14.37 -24.41
N PRO A 391 17.21 13.82 -24.70
CA PRO A 391 18.19 13.47 -23.67
C PRO A 391 18.67 14.66 -22.84
N ASP A 392 18.60 15.88 -23.41
CA ASP A 392 18.92 17.16 -22.79
C ASP A 392 18.10 17.50 -21.54
N ILE A 393 16.86 16.98 -21.44
CA ILE A 393 16.00 17.15 -20.27
C ILE A 393 16.65 16.59 -18.99
N TYR A 394 17.46 15.56 -19.16
CA TYR A 394 18.14 14.89 -18.04
C TYR A 394 19.44 15.60 -17.62
N ASP A 395 19.80 16.72 -18.23
CA ASP A 395 20.93 17.54 -17.81
C ASP A 395 20.72 18.08 -16.40
N GLY A 396 21.70 17.88 -15.52
CA GLY A 396 21.63 18.29 -14.13
C GLY A 396 20.87 17.33 -13.21
N VAL A 397 20.46 16.15 -13.69
CA VAL A 397 19.87 15.11 -12.83
C VAL A 397 20.92 14.59 -11.86
N SER A 398 20.65 14.75 -10.57
CA SER A 398 21.50 14.29 -9.46
C SER A 398 20.95 13.06 -8.73
N LEU A 399 19.67 12.73 -8.95
CA LEU A 399 19.02 11.60 -8.31
C LEU A 399 18.04 10.92 -9.28
N VAL A 400 18.17 9.61 -9.40
CA VAL A 400 17.23 8.73 -10.09
C VAL A 400 16.60 7.81 -9.07
N MET A 401 15.28 7.81 -8.98
CA MET A 401 14.52 6.94 -8.11
C MET A 401 13.62 6.02 -8.93
N MET A 402 13.58 4.75 -8.57
CA MET A 402 12.66 3.79 -9.18
C MET A 402 11.88 3.08 -8.07
N ASP A 403 10.59 3.39 -7.97
CA ASP A 403 9.70 2.74 -7.01
C ASP A 403 9.15 1.43 -7.58
N GLU A 404 8.92 0.45 -6.70
CA GLU A 404 8.53 -0.92 -7.05
C GLU A 404 9.42 -1.50 -8.17
N PHE A 405 10.75 -1.32 -8.02
CA PHE A 405 11.71 -1.68 -9.05
C PHE A 405 11.69 -3.18 -9.44
N HIS A 406 10.99 -4.01 -8.69
CA HIS A 406 10.77 -5.42 -9.06
C HIS A 406 10.03 -5.58 -10.40
N ILE A 407 9.43 -4.52 -10.95
CA ILE A 407 8.90 -4.51 -12.31
C ILE A 407 9.95 -4.86 -13.37
N ILE A 408 11.25 -4.65 -13.09
CA ILE A 408 12.34 -5.07 -13.98
C ILE A 408 12.54 -6.58 -14.02
N SER A 409 11.88 -7.35 -13.14
CA SER A 409 12.04 -8.80 -13.09
C SER A 409 11.25 -9.49 -14.19
N SER A 410 11.79 -10.59 -14.70
CA SER A 410 11.12 -11.41 -15.72
C SER A 410 9.73 -11.90 -15.24
N GLY A 411 8.81 -12.05 -16.17
CA GLY A 411 7.44 -12.53 -15.93
C GLY A 411 6.35 -11.49 -16.14
N ASP A 412 6.69 -10.21 -16.25
CA ASP A 412 5.79 -9.15 -16.70
C ASP A 412 6.20 -8.71 -18.11
N HIS A 413 5.24 -8.48 -18.99
CA HIS A 413 5.48 -7.98 -20.35
C HIS A 413 6.22 -6.63 -20.37
N ARG A 414 6.10 -5.82 -19.32
CA ARG A 414 6.75 -4.50 -19.17
C ARG A 414 8.18 -4.53 -18.61
N SER A 415 8.65 -5.71 -18.20
CA SER A 415 9.92 -5.83 -17.47
C SER A 415 11.13 -5.45 -18.34
N LEU A 416 11.12 -5.83 -19.61
CA LEU A 416 12.21 -5.51 -20.54
C LEU A 416 12.30 -4.00 -20.79
N GLY A 417 11.16 -3.33 -20.97
CA GLY A 417 11.09 -1.87 -21.14
C GLY A 417 11.58 -1.12 -19.89
N ALA A 418 11.21 -1.58 -18.71
CA ALA A 418 11.65 -1.00 -17.45
C ALA A 418 13.16 -1.19 -17.22
N MET A 419 13.71 -2.37 -17.54
CA MET A 419 15.16 -2.63 -17.48
C MET A 419 15.90 -1.76 -18.50
N PHE A 420 15.41 -1.66 -19.74
CA PHE A 420 15.98 -0.81 -20.77
C PHE A 420 16.01 0.67 -20.34
N CYS A 421 14.94 1.16 -19.72
CA CYS A 421 14.87 2.50 -19.13
C CYS A 421 15.99 2.70 -18.10
N LEU A 422 16.14 1.78 -17.16
CA LEU A 422 17.14 1.88 -16.08
C LEU A 422 18.57 1.88 -16.61
N ILE A 423 18.91 0.96 -17.52
CA ILE A 423 20.27 0.92 -18.09
C ILE A 423 20.57 2.13 -18.98
N SER A 424 19.55 2.69 -19.65
CA SER A 424 19.69 3.92 -20.42
C SER A 424 19.98 5.13 -19.51
N LEU A 425 19.30 5.25 -18.36
CA LEU A 425 19.62 6.26 -17.34
C LEU A 425 21.02 6.07 -16.78
N LEU A 426 21.41 4.83 -16.42
CA LEU A 426 22.78 4.52 -15.97
C LEU A 426 23.85 4.87 -17.01
N SER A 427 23.45 4.92 -18.29
CA SER A 427 24.36 5.35 -19.36
C SER A 427 24.42 6.85 -19.53
N LEU A 428 23.27 7.54 -19.46
CA LEU A 428 23.16 8.98 -19.74
C LEU A 428 23.61 9.82 -18.53
N VAL A 429 23.19 9.44 -17.32
CA VAL A 429 23.45 10.17 -16.07
C VAL A 429 24.21 9.32 -15.04
N PRO A 430 25.44 8.84 -15.37
CA PRO A 430 26.18 7.92 -14.49
C PRO A 430 26.59 8.57 -13.16
N ASP A 431 26.61 9.89 -13.11
CA ASP A 431 26.99 10.67 -11.94
C ASP A 431 25.81 10.92 -10.97
N ALA A 432 24.61 10.52 -11.30
CA ALA A 432 23.46 10.59 -10.40
C ALA A 432 23.52 9.53 -9.29
N ASP A 433 22.91 9.82 -8.15
CA ASP A 433 22.60 8.80 -7.15
C ASP A 433 21.39 7.98 -7.60
N TYR A 434 21.44 6.66 -7.45
CA TYR A 434 20.36 5.73 -7.80
C TYR A 434 19.71 5.16 -6.55
N VAL A 435 18.40 5.32 -6.41
CA VAL A 435 17.61 4.75 -5.31
C VAL A 435 16.55 3.82 -5.87
N LEU A 436 16.77 2.52 -5.73
CA LEU A 436 15.86 1.47 -6.14
C LEU A 436 15.02 1.01 -4.94
N VAL A 437 13.70 1.16 -5.01
CA VAL A 437 12.79 0.87 -3.89
C VAL A 437 11.87 -0.28 -4.25
N SER A 438 11.81 -1.30 -3.41
CA SER A 438 10.86 -2.41 -3.57
C SER A 438 10.53 -3.05 -2.22
N ALA A 439 9.55 -3.95 -2.21
CA ALA A 439 9.26 -4.77 -1.06
C ALA A 439 9.96 -6.14 -1.19
N MET A 440 10.70 -6.54 -0.16
CA MET A 440 11.14 -7.92 0.07
C MET A 440 11.84 -8.60 -1.14
N VAL A 441 12.89 -7.98 -1.67
CA VAL A 441 13.73 -8.57 -2.71
C VAL A 441 14.87 -9.36 -2.05
N GLU A 442 15.08 -10.61 -2.47
CA GLU A 442 16.09 -11.53 -1.92
C GLU A 442 17.51 -11.11 -2.28
N ASN A 443 17.73 -10.77 -3.55
CA ASN A 443 19.06 -10.48 -4.09
C ASN A 443 19.41 -8.97 -4.09
N GLY A 444 18.91 -8.21 -3.13
CA GLY A 444 19.22 -6.77 -2.99
C GLY A 444 20.72 -6.47 -2.90
N GLY A 445 21.50 -7.38 -2.30
CA GLY A 445 22.98 -7.28 -2.24
C GLY A 445 23.65 -7.39 -3.61
N GLU A 446 23.19 -8.29 -4.49
CA GLU A 446 23.71 -8.39 -5.86
C GLU A 446 23.37 -7.14 -6.67
N ILE A 447 22.13 -6.64 -6.52
CA ILE A 447 21.67 -5.43 -7.22
C ILE A 447 22.45 -4.21 -6.77
N SER A 448 22.74 -4.06 -5.46
CA SER A 448 23.57 -2.97 -4.97
C SER A 448 25.02 -3.07 -5.47
N GLY A 449 25.57 -4.27 -5.56
CA GLY A 449 26.86 -4.53 -6.18
C GLY A 449 26.89 -4.14 -7.67
N TRP A 450 25.85 -4.50 -8.41
CA TRP A 450 25.67 -4.11 -9.80
C TRP A 450 25.64 -2.59 -10.00
N ILE A 451 24.78 -1.87 -9.26
CA ILE A 451 24.69 -0.41 -9.36
C ILE A 451 26.04 0.23 -8.98
N SER A 452 26.71 -0.28 -7.94
CA SER A 452 28.02 0.22 -7.53
C SER A 452 29.10 0.04 -8.61
N GLU A 453 29.11 -1.11 -9.29
CA GLU A 453 30.08 -1.38 -10.38
C GLU A 453 29.81 -0.50 -11.61
N VAL A 454 28.54 -0.38 -12.02
CA VAL A 454 28.16 0.41 -13.22
C VAL A 454 28.38 1.91 -13.02
N THR A 455 28.09 2.44 -11.84
CA THR A 455 28.25 3.88 -11.52
C THR A 455 29.65 4.24 -11.01
N GLY A 456 30.42 3.25 -10.55
CA GLY A 456 31.68 3.49 -9.84
C GLY A 456 31.52 4.15 -8.47
N ARG A 457 30.30 4.19 -7.92
CA ARG A 457 29.94 4.86 -6.67
C ARG A 457 29.45 3.86 -5.62
N ARG A 458 29.48 4.28 -4.36
CA ARG A 458 28.96 3.48 -3.26
C ARG A 458 27.45 3.25 -3.42
N CYS A 459 27.00 2.00 -3.30
CA CYS A 459 25.58 1.65 -3.26
C CYS A 459 25.28 0.84 -2.00
N LEU A 460 24.34 1.30 -1.20
CA LEU A 460 23.93 0.66 0.06
C LEU A 460 22.86 -0.41 -0.22
N ASN A 461 23.00 -1.58 0.38
CA ASN A 461 21.92 -2.55 0.49
C ASN A 461 21.18 -2.34 1.82
N LEU A 462 19.97 -1.75 1.75
CA LEU A 462 19.12 -1.48 2.91
C LEU A 462 18.01 -2.53 2.97
N SER A 463 18.31 -3.67 3.61
CA SER A 463 17.40 -4.82 3.68
C SER A 463 17.14 -5.24 5.13
N MET A 464 16.43 -4.42 5.88
CA MET A 464 16.05 -4.71 7.26
C MET A 464 14.67 -5.36 7.30
N PRO A 465 14.52 -6.60 7.79
CA PRO A 465 13.21 -7.30 7.86
C PRO A 465 12.35 -6.80 9.04
N TRP A 466 12.45 -5.54 9.37
CA TRP A 466 11.75 -4.90 10.48
C TRP A 466 10.49 -4.18 10.01
N LYS A 467 9.42 -4.29 10.79
CA LYS A 467 8.18 -3.52 10.63
C LYS A 467 7.84 -2.80 11.93
N PRO A 468 7.23 -1.60 11.85
CA PRO A 468 6.76 -0.86 13.03
C PRO A 468 5.55 -1.53 13.69
N THR A 469 4.96 -2.52 13.04
CA THR A 469 3.72 -3.20 13.47
C THR A 469 3.93 -4.69 13.56
N SER A 470 3.25 -5.33 14.52
CA SER A 470 3.29 -6.77 14.70
C SER A 470 2.22 -7.45 13.86
N GLN A 471 2.60 -8.46 13.08
CA GLN A 471 1.69 -9.22 12.25
C GLN A 471 1.74 -10.70 12.58
N LEU A 472 0.57 -11.29 12.85
CA LEU A 472 0.42 -12.73 13.06
C LEU A 472 0.00 -13.38 11.74
N GLN A 473 0.69 -14.43 11.33
CA GLN A 473 0.34 -15.24 10.16
C GLN A 473 -0.36 -16.52 10.57
N GLY A 474 -1.45 -16.87 9.87
CA GLY A 474 -2.24 -18.04 10.13
C GLY A 474 -2.76 -18.73 8.88
N CYS A 475 -3.15 -20.00 9.03
CA CYS A 475 -3.79 -20.81 8.00
C CYS A 475 -4.98 -21.57 8.55
N VAL A 476 -6.07 -21.64 7.78
CA VAL A 476 -7.24 -22.45 8.15
C VAL A 476 -6.95 -23.92 7.92
N VAL A 477 -7.19 -24.72 8.96
CA VAL A 477 -6.93 -26.16 8.99
C VAL A 477 -8.08 -26.90 9.67
N TYR A 478 -8.12 -28.22 9.52
CA TYR A 478 -9.16 -29.08 10.08
C TYR A 478 -8.54 -30.22 10.89
N GLN A 479 -9.31 -30.88 11.74
CA GLN A 479 -8.81 -32.05 12.44
C GLN A 479 -8.60 -33.23 11.46
N GLU A 480 -7.46 -33.88 11.52
CA GLU A 480 -7.10 -34.96 10.58
C GLU A 480 -8.10 -36.11 10.59
N ASN A 481 -8.65 -36.47 11.77
CA ASN A 481 -9.64 -37.51 11.89
C ASN A 481 -10.93 -37.18 11.15
N GLU A 482 -11.43 -35.93 11.28
CA GLU A 482 -12.61 -35.46 10.54
C GLU A 482 -12.35 -35.52 9.03
N VAL A 483 -11.19 -35.06 8.58
CA VAL A 483 -10.82 -35.07 7.15
C VAL A 483 -10.76 -36.50 6.61
N LYS A 484 -10.20 -37.46 7.37
CA LYS A 484 -10.15 -38.87 6.99
C LYS A 484 -11.55 -39.48 6.84
N GLU A 485 -12.48 -39.19 7.76
CA GLU A 485 -13.87 -39.61 7.68
C GLU A 485 -14.58 -39.05 6.43
N LEU A 486 -14.41 -37.75 6.15
CA LEU A 486 -14.97 -37.11 4.95
C LEU A 486 -14.43 -37.69 3.65
N LEU A 487 -13.14 -37.96 3.59
CA LEU A 487 -12.51 -38.64 2.44
C LEU A 487 -13.05 -40.06 2.25
N GLN A 488 -13.38 -40.78 3.35
CA GLN A 488 -13.98 -42.09 3.25
C GLN A 488 -15.42 -42.01 2.74
N LEU A 489 -16.19 -41.02 3.16
CA LEU A 489 -17.54 -40.75 2.60
C LEU A 489 -17.47 -40.48 1.09
N CYS A 490 -16.52 -39.66 0.65
CA CYS A 490 -16.28 -39.36 -0.77
C CYS A 490 -15.98 -40.65 -1.56
N LYS A 491 -15.13 -41.55 -1.01
CA LYS A 491 -14.78 -42.84 -1.64
C LYS A 491 -15.99 -43.75 -1.76
N THR A 492 -16.81 -43.82 -0.73
CA THR A 492 -18.01 -44.64 -0.66
C THR A 492 -19.05 -44.19 -1.69
N ASP A 493 -19.35 -42.89 -1.73
CA ASP A 493 -20.25 -42.30 -2.71
C ASP A 493 -19.76 -42.51 -4.15
N LYS A 494 -18.46 -42.32 -4.38
CA LYS A 494 -17.83 -42.55 -5.70
C LYS A 494 -18.07 -43.96 -6.21
N LYS A 495 -17.91 -44.99 -5.30
CA LYS A 495 -18.16 -46.38 -5.65
C LYS A 495 -19.62 -46.63 -5.98
N ALA A 496 -20.54 -46.19 -5.11
CA ALA A 496 -21.98 -46.36 -5.29
C ALA A 496 -22.48 -45.64 -6.56
N ARG A 497 -21.99 -44.45 -6.85
CA ARG A 497 -22.37 -43.64 -8.04
C ARG A 497 -21.86 -44.25 -9.34
N ARG A 498 -20.64 -44.83 -9.34
CA ARG A 498 -20.09 -45.53 -10.49
C ARG A 498 -20.90 -46.81 -10.81
N GLU A 499 -21.32 -47.56 -9.79
CA GLU A 499 -22.22 -48.72 -9.96
C GLU A 499 -23.55 -48.31 -10.60
N GLN A 500 -24.02 -47.07 -10.38
CA GLN A 500 -25.22 -46.49 -10.98
C GLN A 500 -24.97 -45.81 -12.34
N GLY A 501 -23.76 -45.86 -12.89
CA GLY A 501 -23.38 -45.20 -14.13
C GLY A 501 -23.29 -43.66 -14.06
N LYS A 502 -23.32 -43.07 -12.87
CA LYS A 502 -23.27 -41.61 -12.65
C LYS A 502 -21.86 -41.12 -12.47
N LYS A 503 -21.53 -39.93 -13.06
CA LYS A 503 -20.17 -39.34 -13.10
C LYS A 503 -19.99 -38.17 -12.16
N SER A 504 -20.95 -37.86 -11.28
CA SER A 504 -20.87 -36.73 -10.36
C SER A 504 -21.28 -37.13 -8.93
N PRO A 505 -20.76 -36.45 -7.88
CA PRO A 505 -21.13 -36.69 -6.50
C PRO A 505 -22.63 -36.55 -6.24
N SER A 506 -23.15 -37.29 -5.26
CA SER A 506 -24.55 -37.20 -4.86
C SER A 506 -24.84 -35.91 -4.08
N THR A 507 -26.09 -35.47 -4.08
CA THR A 507 -26.55 -34.33 -3.25
C THR A 507 -26.50 -34.70 -1.77
N ASP A 508 -26.75 -35.96 -1.44
CA ASP A 508 -26.65 -36.49 -0.07
C ASP A 508 -25.23 -36.35 0.48
N LEU A 509 -24.21 -36.76 -0.31
CA LEU A 509 -22.82 -36.56 0.09
C LEU A 509 -22.53 -35.08 0.40
N LYS A 510 -22.96 -34.15 -0.47
CA LYS A 510 -22.70 -32.73 -0.29
C LYS A 510 -23.24 -32.18 1.03
N ASN A 511 -24.36 -32.68 1.50
CA ASN A 511 -24.98 -32.26 2.75
C ASN A 511 -24.26 -32.81 3.99
N HIS A 512 -23.52 -33.92 3.86
CA HIS A 512 -22.78 -34.54 4.96
C HIS A 512 -21.29 -34.12 5.03
N LEU A 513 -20.80 -33.32 4.06
CA LEU A 513 -19.43 -32.81 4.09
C LEU A 513 -19.35 -31.58 4.97
N ILE A 514 -19.32 -31.80 6.28
CA ILE A 514 -19.18 -30.73 7.28
C ILE A 514 -17.95 -30.97 8.16
N ALA A 515 -17.18 -29.91 8.49
CA ALA A 515 -16.06 -29.98 9.41
C ALA A 515 -15.89 -28.65 10.16
N LYS A 516 -15.27 -28.71 11.34
CA LYS A 516 -14.98 -27.54 12.18
C LYS A 516 -13.64 -26.91 11.75
N PRO A 517 -13.59 -25.62 11.34
CA PRO A 517 -12.36 -24.94 10.99
C PRO A 517 -11.59 -24.48 12.23
N TYR A 518 -10.28 -24.64 12.18
CA TYR A 518 -9.31 -24.10 13.13
C TYR A 518 -8.36 -23.18 12.39
N CYS A 519 -7.71 -22.26 13.10
CA CYS A 519 -6.59 -21.50 12.57
C CYS A 519 -5.29 -21.94 13.25
N LEU A 520 -4.32 -22.34 12.45
CA LEU A 520 -2.96 -22.56 12.89
C LEU A 520 -2.17 -21.26 12.70
N PHE A 521 -1.69 -20.66 13.78
CA PHE A 521 -0.87 -19.46 13.75
C PHE A 521 0.61 -19.79 13.93
N SER A 522 1.50 -19.14 13.17
CA SER A 522 2.93 -19.13 13.43
C SER A 522 3.26 -18.06 14.48
N LEU A 523 3.98 -18.45 15.54
CA LEU A 523 4.39 -17.56 16.62
C LEU A 523 5.78 -16.93 16.38
N CYS A 524 6.53 -17.41 15.40
CA CYS A 524 7.90 -17.00 15.09
C CYS A 524 8.05 -16.18 13.80
N ASN A 525 6.96 -15.75 13.19
CA ASN A 525 6.94 -15.07 11.86
C ASN A 525 7.60 -15.87 10.72
N THR A 526 7.89 -17.13 10.94
CA THR A 526 8.41 -18.06 9.93
C THR A 526 7.63 -19.37 10.00
N TRP A 527 7.56 -20.07 8.87
CA TRP A 527 6.95 -21.40 8.78
C TRP A 527 8.03 -22.51 8.70
N GLU A 528 9.26 -22.14 8.99
CA GLU A 528 10.42 -23.04 8.92
C GLU A 528 10.63 -23.87 10.19
N SER A 529 10.11 -23.43 11.32
CA SER A 529 10.28 -24.12 12.59
C SER A 529 9.57 -25.48 12.59
N GLN A 530 10.29 -26.51 13.06
CA GLN A 530 9.76 -27.86 13.28
C GLN A 530 9.27 -28.07 14.72
N ARG A 531 9.35 -27.06 15.57
CA ARG A 531 8.96 -27.13 16.97
C ARG A 531 7.46 -26.84 17.11
N ILE A 532 6.71 -27.70 17.74
CA ILE A 532 5.27 -27.54 17.95
C ILE A 532 4.94 -26.29 18.77
N ASP A 533 5.81 -25.91 19.68
CA ASP A 533 5.66 -24.74 20.56
C ASP A 533 5.73 -23.40 19.82
N ASP A 534 6.22 -23.40 18.58
CA ASP A 534 6.29 -22.21 17.72
C ASP A 534 4.98 -22.00 16.93
N TYR A 535 3.99 -22.84 17.14
CA TYR A 535 2.66 -22.76 16.53
C TYR A 535 1.54 -22.78 17.57
N TYR A 536 0.44 -22.11 17.23
CA TYR A 536 -0.74 -22.08 18.06
C TYR A 536 -1.99 -22.41 17.26
N LEU A 537 -2.70 -23.45 17.68
CA LEU A 537 -3.97 -23.88 17.09
C LEU A 537 -5.14 -23.27 17.86
N SER A 538 -5.96 -22.46 17.18
CA SER A 538 -7.11 -21.77 17.76
C SER A 538 -8.40 -22.11 17.02
N PRO A 539 -9.51 -22.45 17.72
CA PRO A 539 -10.82 -22.48 17.11
C PRO A 539 -11.31 -21.05 16.86
N LEU A 540 -11.54 -20.68 15.59
CA LEU A 540 -12.07 -19.37 15.23
C LEU A 540 -13.60 -19.37 15.14
N ILE A 541 -14.19 -20.50 14.78
CA ILE A 541 -15.63 -20.73 14.66
C ILE A 541 -15.99 -22.00 15.46
N ASP A 542 -17.03 -21.94 16.31
CA ASP A 542 -17.38 -23.02 17.21
C ASP A 542 -18.35 -24.07 16.63
N TYR A 543 -18.77 -23.89 15.39
CA TYR A 543 -19.67 -24.81 14.70
C TYR A 543 -19.02 -25.31 13.39
N PRO A 544 -19.43 -26.53 12.94
CA PRO A 544 -18.95 -27.09 11.69
C PRO A 544 -19.55 -26.34 10.49
N ILE A 545 -18.74 -26.19 9.43
CA ILE A 545 -19.13 -25.54 8.18
C ILE A 545 -19.18 -26.55 7.05
N SER A 546 -19.96 -26.24 6.00
CA SER A 546 -20.07 -27.08 4.81
C SER A 546 -18.84 -26.96 3.96
N LEU A 547 -18.17 -28.06 3.66
CA LEU A 547 -17.11 -28.21 2.70
C LEU A 547 -17.67 -28.52 1.31
N GLY A 548 -16.84 -28.32 0.27
CA GLY A 548 -17.22 -28.67 -1.10
C GLY A 548 -16.70 -30.03 -1.55
N VAL A 549 -17.20 -30.49 -2.67
CA VAL A 549 -16.71 -31.70 -3.36
C VAL A 549 -16.64 -31.46 -4.86
N GLY A 550 -15.47 -31.70 -5.44
CA GLY A 550 -15.24 -31.57 -6.87
C GLY A 550 -15.84 -32.69 -7.71
N LYS A 551 -15.87 -32.50 -9.03
CA LYS A 551 -16.40 -33.48 -10.01
C LYS A 551 -15.80 -34.89 -9.89
N TYR A 552 -14.55 -34.96 -9.41
CA TYR A 552 -13.81 -36.23 -9.26
C TYR A 552 -13.80 -36.76 -7.82
N TRP A 553 -14.72 -36.29 -6.95
CA TRP A 553 -14.82 -36.64 -5.51
C TRP A 553 -13.64 -36.17 -4.67
N ASN A 554 -12.87 -35.18 -5.14
CA ASN A 554 -11.88 -34.49 -4.30
C ASN A 554 -12.60 -33.53 -3.35
N LEU A 555 -12.20 -33.52 -2.10
CA LEU A 555 -12.71 -32.61 -1.08
C LEU A 555 -12.16 -31.19 -1.35
N ILE A 556 -13.03 -30.18 -1.24
CA ILE A 556 -12.70 -28.77 -1.49
C ILE A 556 -13.04 -27.95 -0.26
N GLY A 557 -12.17 -27.02 0.11
CA GLY A 557 -12.25 -26.24 1.35
C GLY A 557 -13.36 -25.19 1.43
N ASN A 558 -14.18 -25.00 0.38
CA ASN A 558 -15.22 -23.97 0.32
C ASN A 558 -14.75 -22.59 0.81
N ARG A 559 -13.57 -22.20 0.36
CA ARG A 559 -12.77 -21.07 0.86
C ARG A 559 -13.55 -19.75 1.01
N ASN A 560 -14.41 -19.41 0.03
CA ASN A 560 -15.16 -18.16 0.04
C ASN A 560 -16.18 -18.12 1.18
N GLU A 561 -16.84 -19.25 1.48
CA GLU A 561 -17.79 -19.36 2.57
C GLU A 561 -17.10 -19.31 3.94
N VAL A 562 -15.95 -20.00 4.08
CA VAL A 562 -15.12 -19.95 5.28
C VAL A 562 -14.63 -18.54 5.55
N ALA A 563 -14.07 -17.87 4.51
CA ALA A 563 -13.57 -16.50 4.63
C ALA A 563 -14.69 -15.51 4.98
N ARG A 564 -15.90 -15.70 4.39
CA ARG A 564 -17.08 -14.89 4.72
C ARG A 564 -17.47 -15.00 6.18
N LEU A 565 -17.60 -16.22 6.69
CA LEU A 565 -17.99 -16.49 8.09
C LEU A 565 -16.93 -15.95 9.07
N LEU A 566 -15.65 -16.10 8.75
CA LEU A 566 -14.56 -15.52 9.53
C LEU A 566 -14.61 -13.98 9.53
N ALA A 567 -14.82 -13.35 8.36
CA ALA A 567 -14.95 -11.91 8.26
C ALA A 567 -16.11 -11.37 9.11
N GLN A 568 -17.25 -12.03 9.07
CA GLN A 568 -18.41 -11.67 9.91
C GLN A 568 -18.11 -11.82 11.40
N LYS A 569 -17.41 -12.90 11.79
CA LYS A 569 -16.99 -13.12 13.18
C LYS A 569 -16.05 -12.00 13.65
N PHE A 570 -15.05 -11.64 12.86
CA PHE A 570 -14.13 -10.54 13.20
C PHE A 570 -14.84 -9.19 13.22
N ALA A 571 -15.72 -8.90 12.26
CA ALA A 571 -16.53 -7.68 12.27
C ALA A 571 -17.45 -7.59 13.50
N SER A 572 -18.00 -8.70 13.98
CA SER A 572 -18.86 -8.71 15.17
C SER A 572 -18.13 -8.28 16.45
N ILE A 573 -16.81 -8.34 16.46
CA ILE A 573 -15.94 -7.87 17.57
C ILE A 573 -15.22 -6.56 17.23
N GLY A 574 -15.67 -5.84 16.17
CA GLY A 574 -15.18 -4.53 15.80
C GLY A 574 -13.83 -4.53 15.08
N MET A 575 -13.41 -5.67 14.50
CA MET A 575 -12.16 -5.76 13.71
C MET A 575 -12.42 -5.49 12.24
N LYS A 576 -11.70 -4.52 11.65
CA LYS A 576 -11.74 -4.25 10.22
C LYS A 576 -11.04 -5.33 9.43
N THR A 577 -11.78 -5.96 8.54
CA THR A 577 -11.36 -7.15 7.81
C THR A 577 -11.41 -6.92 6.31
N ILE A 578 -10.31 -7.21 5.60
CA ILE A 578 -10.28 -7.32 4.14
C ILE A 578 -10.27 -8.80 3.76
N VAL A 579 -11.13 -9.17 2.82
CA VAL A 579 -11.17 -10.51 2.21
C VAL A 579 -10.72 -10.39 0.76
N PHE A 580 -9.60 -11.00 0.41
CA PHE A 580 -9.17 -11.11 -0.98
C PHE A 580 -9.79 -12.33 -1.64
N VAL A 581 -10.43 -12.09 -2.80
CA VAL A 581 -11.08 -13.11 -3.62
C VAL A 581 -10.56 -13.05 -5.06
N GLU A 582 -10.72 -14.12 -5.81
CA GLU A 582 -10.14 -14.32 -7.13
C GLU A 582 -10.63 -13.30 -8.19
N ASN A 583 -11.93 -12.95 -8.17
CA ASN A 583 -12.52 -12.12 -9.21
C ASN A 583 -13.70 -11.27 -8.71
N PRO A 584 -14.12 -10.23 -9.49
CA PRO A 584 -15.22 -9.34 -9.10
C PRO A 584 -16.56 -10.03 -8.84
N ALA A 585 -16.87 -11.12 -9.57
CA ALA A 585 -18.13 -11.84 -9.39
C ALA A 585 -18.21 -12.53 -8.02
N GLN A 586 -17.08 -13.06 -7.52
CA GLN A 586 -16.98 -13.62 -6.17
C GLN A 586 -17.09 -12.53 -5.12
N ALA A 587 -16.46 -11.35 -5.33
CA ALA A 587 -16.59 -10.22 -4.43
C ALA A 587 -18.05 -9.79 -4.27
N ASN A 588 -18.74 -9.59 -5.38
CA ASN A 588 -20.15 -9.20 -5.40
C ASN A 588 -21.06 -10.25 -4.73
N SER A 589 -20.84 -11.54 -5.03
CA SER A 589 -21.60 -12.63 -4.41
C SER A 589 -21.40 -12.69 -2.90
N MET A 590 -20.18 -12.49 -2.43
CA MET A 590 -19.85 -12.48 -0.99
C MET A 590 -20.47 -11.28 -0.28
N VAL A 591 -20.37 -10.06 -0.85
CA VAL A 591 -20.97 -8.84 -0.29
C VAL A 591 -22.50 -9.01 -0.16
N LYS A 592 -23.18 -9.49 -1.20
CA LYS A 592 -24.64 -9.74 -1.14
C LYS A 592 -25.03 -10.69 -0.01
N LYS A 593 -24.27 -11.75 0.21
CA LYS A 593 -24.51 -12.68 1.32
C LYS A 593 -24.28 -12.04 2.69
N VAL A 594 -23.20 -11.27 2.83
CA VAL A 594 -22.89 -10.53 4.06
C VAL A 594 -24.02 -9.53 4.36
N ASP A 595 -24.45 -8.76 3.37
CA ASP A 595 -25.54 -7.77 3.51
C ASP A 595 -26.87 -8.39 3.95
N SER A 596 -27.14 -9.66 3.58
CA SER A 596 -28.34 -10.35 4.00
C SER A 596 -28.32 -10.86 5.45
N GLU A 597 -27.16 -10.88 6.10
CA GLU A 597 -26.96 -11.53 7.40
C GLU A 597 -26.52 -10.59 8.51
N ILE A 598 -26.08 -9.36 8.19
CA ILE A 598 -25.58 -8.39 9.20
C ILE A 598 -26.34 -7.05 9.16
N ASN A 599 -26.16 -6.26 10.20
CA ASN A 599 -26.75 -4.93 10.29
C ASN A 599 -26.15 -3.97 9.27
N LEU A 600 -26.97 -3.41 8.39
CA LEU A 600 -26.53 -2.50 7.34
C LEU A 600 -26.24 -1.10 7.88
N LYS A 601 -25.16 -0.49 7.39
CA LYS A 601 -24.76 0.90 7.69
C LYS A 601 -25.24 1.83 6.59
N ARG A 602 -25.82 2.97 6.97
CA ARG A 602 -26.32 3.98 6.02
C ARG A 602 -25.18 4.77 5.42
N LEU A 603 -25.35 5.15 4.15
CA LEU A 603 -24.45 6.06 3.45
C LEU A 603 -24.47 7.44 4.14
N PRO A 604 -23.31 7.99 4.56
CA PRO A 604 -23.21 9.32 5.16
C PRO A 604 -23.76 10.42 4.24
N ALA A 605 -24.36 11.44 4.85
CA ALA A 605 -24.92 12.57 4.10
C ALA A 605 -23.88 13.29 3.22
N SER A 606 -22.63 13.36 3.67
CA SER A 606 -21.51 13.95 2.92
C SER A 606 -21.17 13.24 1.61
N LEU A 607 -21.48 11.94 1.49
CA LEU A 607 -21.21 11.15 0.30
C LEU A 607 -22.40 11.06 -0.68
N LYS A 608 -23.59 11.51 -0.27
CA LYS A 608 -24.81 11.48 -1.11
C LYS A 608 -24.70 12.25 -2.43
N PRO A 609 -24.11 13.46 -2.48
CA PRO A 609 -23.95 14.17 -3.75
C PRO A 609 -23.14 13.33 -4.77
N LYS A 610 -22.01 12.78 -4.35
CA LYS A 610 -21.18 11.94 -5.21
C LYS A 610 -21.90 10.64 -5.64
N PHE A 611 -22.67 10.05 -4.75
CA PHE A 611 -23.52 8.91 -5.07
C PHE A 611 -24.57 9.25 -6.15
N ASN A 612 -25.20 10.42 -6.06
CA ASN A 612 -26.16 10.87 -7.08
C ASN A 612 -25.49 11.11 -8.44
N SER A 613 -24.27 11.67 -8.46
CA SER A 613 -23.49 11.83 -9.70
C SER A 613 -23.18 10.47 -10.35
N ILE A 614 -22.83 9.45 -9.56
CA ILE A 614 -22.63 8.07 -10.04
C ILE A 614 -23.92 7.51 -10.67
N VAL A 615 -25.06 7.70 -10.01
CA VAL A 615 -26.35 7.21 -10.55
C VAL A 615 -26.69 7.92 -11.86
N THR A 616 -26.39 9.22 -11.98
CA THR A 616 -26.57 9.98 -13.21
C THR A 616 -25.67 9.47 -14.33
N GLU A 617 -24.42 9.15 -14.05
CA GLU A 617 -23.46 8.60 -15.02
C GLU A 617 -23.89 7.20 -15.51
N LEU A 618 -24.38 6.36 -14.59
CA LEU A 618 -24.87 5.02 -14.90
C LEU A 618 -26.21 5.04 -15.65
N GLY A 619 -27.08 6.03 -15.39
CA GLY A 619 -28.44 6.11 -15.92
C GLY A 619 -29.47 5.31 -15.13
N GLU A 620 -29.05 4.38 -14.28
CA GLU A 620 -29.90 3.54 -13.48
C GLU A 620 -29.29 3.20 -12.11
N LEU A 621 -30.09 3.30 -11.05
CA LEU A 621 -29.65 3.00 -9.67
C LEU A 621 -29.27 1.53 -9.48
N SER A 622 -30.01 0.60 -10.09
CA SER A 622 -29.76 -0.85 -9.95
C SER A 622 -28.41 -1.29 -10.49
N SER A 623 -27.81 -0.47 -11.34
CA SER A 623 -26.51 -0.72 -11.98
C SER A 623 -25.32 -0.25 -11.16
N SER A 624 -25.56 0.44 -10.02
CA SER A 624 -24.52 0.81 -9.08
C SER A 624 -24.16 -0.34 -8.14
N TYR A 625 -22.87 -0.51 -7.90
CA TYR A 625 -22.37 -1.40 -6.85
C TYR A 625 -22.59 -0.83 -5.44
N ILE A 626 -22.85 0.48 -5.33
CA ILE A 626 -23.12 1.16 -4.07
C ILE A 626 -24.62 1.12 -3.80
N GLN A 627 -24.96 0.76 -2.56
CA GLN A 627 -26.33 0.78 -2.04
C GLN A 627 -26.46 1.91 -1.02
N GLN A 628 -27.69 2.36 -0.75
CA GLN A 628 -27.92 3.34 0.32
C GLN A 628 -27.62 2.81 1.73
N GLN A 629 -27.61 1.49 1.87
CA GLN A 629 -27.24 0.78 3.10
C GLN A 629 -26.38 -0.43 2.72
N MET A 630 -25.26 -0.62 3.40
CA MET A 630 -24.29 -1.68 3.13
C MET A 630 -23.78 -2.28 4.42
N GLY A 631 -23.61 -3.60 4.47
CA GLY A 631 -22.98 -4.35 5.56
C GLY A 631 -21.51 -4.63 5.25
N ALA A 632 -21.20 -4.80 3.97
CA ALA A 632 -19.85 -4.95 3.44
C ALA A 632 -19.65 -4.05 2.21
N VAL A 633 -18.42 -3.69 1.92
CA VAL A 633 -18.02 -2.96 0.72
C VAL A 633 -17.15 -3.82 -0.17
N GLN A 634 -17.03 -3.46 -1.45
CA GLN A 634 -16.20 -4.19 -2.40
C GLN A 634 -15.18 -3.28 -3.08
N HIS A 635 -14.07 -3.88 -3.56
CA HIS A 635 -13.04 -3.15 -4.28
C HIS A 635 -12.44 -4.02 -5.40
N HIS A 636 -12.66 -3.62 -6.64
CA HIS A 636 -12.16 -4.32 -7.84
C HIS A 636 -12.16 -3.42 -9.07
N GLY A 637 -11.54 -3.86 -10.16
CA GLY A 637 -11.34 -3.07 -11.38
C GLY A 637 -12.62 -2.67 -12.15
N GLN A 638 -13.77 -3.31 -11.88
CA GLN A 638 -15.04 -2.94 -12.53
C GLN A 638 -15.77 -1.77 -11.86
N LEU A 639 -15.29 -1.28 -10.72
CA LEU A 639 -15.86 -0.11 -10.05
C LEU A 639 -15.41 1.17 -10.76
N LEU A 640 -16.32 2.14 -10.87
CA LEU A 640 -15.94 3.51 -11.21
C LEU A 640 -14.98 4.08 -10.16
N PRO A 641 -14.09 5.02 -10.52
CA PRO A 641 -13.21 5.68 -9.54
C PRO A 641 -13.98 6.27 -8.36
N GLU A 642 -15.14 6.89 -8.61
CA GLU A 642 -16.02 7.47 -7.61
C GLU A 642 -16.69 6.41 -6.73
N GLU A 643 -17.06 5.26 -7.30
CA GLU A 643 -17.57 4.12 -6.51
C GLU A 643 -16.48 3.61 -5.57
N ARG A 644 -15.24 3.43 -6.05
CA ARG A 644 -14.09 3.05 -5.23
C ARG A 644 -13.89 4.02 -4.07
N TYR A 645 -13.90 5.32 -4.35
CA TYR A 645 -13.76 6.34 -3.31
C TYR A 645 -14.85 6.22 -2.23
N ILE A 646 -16.12 6.07 -2.59
CA ILE A 646 -17.21 5.90 -1.62
C ILE A 646 -17.02 4.62 -0.79
N MET A 647 -16.67 3.50 -1.43
CA MET A 647 -16.44 2.22 -0.75
C MET A 647 -15.30 2.32 0.28
N GLU A 648 -14.21 2.98 -0.09
CA GLU A 648 -13.08 3.22 0.81
C GLU A 648 -13.47 4.11 2.00
N GLN A 649 -14.23 5.19 1.76
CA GLN A 649 -14.69 6.06 2.84
C GLN A 649 -15.65 5.33 3.79
N MET A 650 -16.53 4.47 3.25
CA MET A 650 -17.41 3.63 4.06
C MET A 650 -16.61 2.64 4.92
N PHE A 651 -15.61 1.99 4.35
CA PHE A 651 -14.74 1.08 5.09
C PHE A 651 -13.94 1.81 6.18
N LYS A 652 -13.41 3.00 5.89
CA LYS A 652 -12.68 3.80 6.90
C LYS A 652 -13.55 4.17 8.11
N LYS A 653 -14.82 4.50 7.91
CA LYS A 653 -15.67 5.16 8.92
C LYS A 653 -16.71 4.26 9.58
N SER A 654 -17.34 3.35 8.86
CA SER A 654 -18.58 2.72 9.33
C SER A 654 -18.75 1.24 9.04
N VAL A 655 -18.16 0.72 7.97
CA VAL A 655 -18.25 -0.69 7.58
C VAL A 655 -16.97 -1.42 7.95
N ASP A 656 -17.08 -2.64 8.46
CA ASP A 656 -15.94 -3.39 8.98
C ASP A 656 -15.49 -4.54 8.06
N ILE A 657 -16.19 -4.79 6.95
CA ILE A 657 -15.83 -5.82 5.97
C ILE A 657 -15.64 -5.20 4.59
N MET A 658 -14.48 -5.46 3.98
CA MET A 658 -14.21 -5.17 2.56
C MET A 658 -13.87 -6.45 1.83
N VAL A 659 -14.47 -6.67 0.67
CA VAL A 659 -14.14 -7.78 -0.23
C VAL A 659 -13.46 -7.23 -1.46
N ALA A 660 -12.24 -7.69 -1.75
CA ALA A 660 -11.40 -7.10 -2.79
C ALA A 660 -10.77 -8.15 -3.70
N THR A 661 -10.41 -7.75 -4.91
CA THR A 661 -9.51 -8.52 -5.77
C THR A 661 -8.05 -8.15 -5.47
N PRO A 662 -7.05 -8.99 -5.83
CA PRO A 662 -5.63 -8.74 -5.55
C PRO A 662 -5.10 -7.39 -6.04
N THR A 663 -5.72 -6.80 -7.06
CA THR A 663 -5.37 -5.45 -7.56
C THR A 663 -5.44 -4.34 -6.50
N LEU A 664 -6.23 -4.51 -5.41
CA LEU A 664 -6.21 -3.62 -4.26
C LEU A 664 -4.89 -3.68 -3.48
N ALA A 665 -4.14 -4.76 -3.57
CA ALA A 665 -2.88 -4.91 -2.85
C ALA A 665 -1.84 -3.82 -3.23
N GLN A 666 -2.05 -3.10 -4.32
CA GLN A 666 -1.21 -1.99 -4.77
C GLN A 666 -1.90 -0.63 -4.47
N GLY A 667 -1.27 0.22 -3.67
CA GLY A 667 -1.54 1.67 -3.64
C GLY A 667 -2.52 2.24 -2.58
N VAL A 668 -3.44 1.49 -1.96
CA VAL A 668 -4.46 2.08 -1.07
C VAL A 668 -4.10 1.96 0.42
N ASN A 669 -4.20 3.07 1.17
CA ASN A 669 -3.95 3.10 2.61
C ASN A 669 -5.26 2.96 3.41
N LEU A 670 -5.52 1.77 3.94
CA LEU A 670 -6.73 1.44 4.71
C LEU A 670 -6.39 0.92 6.11
N PRO A 671 -7.22 1.23 7.14
CA PRO A 671 -7.08 0.66 8.47
C PRO A 671 -7.56 -0.81 8.47
N VAL A 672 -6.66 -1.77 8.63
CA VAL A 672 -6.99 -3.20 8.55
C VAL A 672 -6.41 -3.94 9.74
N ASP A 673 -7.27 -4.62 10.49
CA ASP A 673 -6.86 -5.52 11.57
C ASP A 673 -6.58 -6.93 11.03
N ILE A 674 -7.46 -7.43 10.14
CA ILE A 674 -7.41 -8.79 9.62
C ILE A 674 -7.42 -8.79 8.09
N VAL A 675 -6.51 -9.54 7.52
CA VAL A 675 -6.53 -9.90 6.09
C VAL A 675 -6.85 -11.38 5.95
N LEU A 676 -7.89 -11.69 5.17
CA LEU A 676 -8.25 -13.05 4.79
C LEU A 676 -7.94 -13.26 3.31
N LEU A 677 -7.09 -14.22 3.00
CA LEU A 677 -6.79 -14.64 1.64
C LEU A 677 -7.67 -15.85 1.31
N ALA A 678 -8.73 -15.65 0.51
CA ALA A 678 -9.65 -16.72 0.13
C ALA A 678 -9.10 -17.49 -1.09
N GLY A 679 -8.01 -18.21 -0.87
CA GLY A 679 -7.32 -19.03 -1.84
C GLY A 679 -6.00 -18.42 -2.34
N GLU A 680 -5.29 -19.21 -3.12
CA GLU A 680 -3.94 -18.94 -3.63
C GLU A 680 -3.95 -18.64 -5.14
N ASP A 681 -5.13 -18.66 -5.77
CA ASP A 681 -5.27 -18.49 -7.21
C ASP A 681 -5.81 -17.10 -7.55
N ARG A 682 -5.38 -16.58 -8.69
CA ARG A 682 -5.97 -15.41 -9.36
C ARG A 682 -6.48 -15.79 -10.76
N TYR A 683 -7.43 -15.04 -11.28
CA TYR A 683 -7.78 -15.11 -12.68
C TYR A 683 -6.77 -14.29 -13.49
N ASN A 684 -6.05 -14.94 -14.39
CA ASN A 684 -5.17 -14.30 -15.35
C ASN A 684 -5.93 -14.06 -16.67
N PRO A 685 -6.21 -12.80 -17.03
CA PRO A 685 -6.91 -12.49 -18.28
C PRO A 685 -6.14 -12.90 -19.54
N GLU A 686 -4.81 -12.89 -19.49
CA GLU A 686 -3.94 -13.22 -20.63
C GLU A 686 -3.97 -14.70 -20.95
N GLU A 687 -3.91 -15.56 -19.92
CA GLU A 687 -4.00 -17.00 -20.06
C GLU A 687 -5.44 -17.50 -20.15
N GLN A 688 -6.44 -16.62 -20.04
CA GLN A 688 -7.88 -16.95 -19.91
C GLN A 688 -8.15 -18.05 -18.88
N GLY A 689 -7.30 -18.15 -17.87
CA GLY A 689 -7.25 -19.24 -16.94
C GLY A 689 -6.99 -18.81 -15.49
N ARG A 690 -6.87 -19.79 -14.61
CA ARG A 690 -6.43 -19.62 -13.23
C ARG A 690 -4.92 -19.78 -13.18
N SER A 691 -4.23 -18.76 -12.71
CA SER A 691 -2.83 -18.85 -12.31
C SER A 691 -2.72 -18.79 -10.79
N ARG A 692 -1.69 -19.38 -10.22
CA ARG A 692 -1.40 -19.22 -8.79
C ARG A 692 -0.86 -17.81 -8.54
N MET A 693 -1.26 -17.21 -7.42
CA MET A 693 -0.67 -15.95 -6.96
C MET A 693 0.81 -16.16 -6.67
N GLU A 694 1.61 -15.20 -7.07
CA GLU A 694 3.04 -15.21 -6.74
C GLU A 694 3.28 -14.84 -5.27
N ALA A 695 4.44 -15.22 -4.73
CA ALA A 695 4.78 -14.98 -3.34
C ALA A 695 4.69 -13.49 -2.95
N HIS A 696 5.17 -12.61 -3.82
CA HIS A 696 5.11 -11.17 -3.60
C HIS A 696 3.68 -10.62 -3.56
N GLU A 697 2.74 -11.16 -4.33
CA GLU A 697 1.33 -10.77 -4.31
C GLU A 697 0.68 -11.16 -2.97
N ILE A 698 0.95 -12.36 -2.49
CA ILE A 698 0.47 -12.86 -1.19
C ILE A 698 1.06 -12.01 -0.06
N LEU A 699 2.35 -11.70 -0.10
CA LEU A 699 3.03 -10.88 0.91
C LEU A 699 2.55 -9.43 0.89
N ASN A 700 2.30 -8.84 -0.29
CA ASN A 700 1.75 -7.50 -0.42
C ASN A 700 0.31 -7.42 0.12
N ALA A 701 -0.52 -8.42 -0.16
CA ALA A 701 -1.86 -8.52 0.39
C ALA A 701 -1.83 -8.72 1.92
N ALA A 702 -1.03 -9.65 2.42
CA ALA A 702 -0.83 -9.90 3.84
C ALA A 702 -0.26 -8.66 4.57
N GLY A 703 0.65 -7.92 3.93
CA GLY A 703 1.27 -6.71 4.46
C GLY A 703 0.30 -5.56 4.74
N ARG A 704 -0.97 -5.70 4.34
CA ARG A 704 -2.04 -4.73 4.68
C ARG A 704 -2.53 -4.86 6.12
N ALA A 705 -2.40 -6.02 6.75
CA ALA A 705 -2.77 -6.22 8.14
C ALA A 705 -1.76 -5.54 9.07
N GLY A 706 -2.25 -4.75 10.04
CA GLY A 706 -1.42 -4.00 10.98
C GLY A 706 -0.67 -2.85 10.29
N ARG A 707 -1.21 -1.64 10.32
CA ARG A 707 -0.55 -0.43 9.78
C ARG A 707 -0.33 0.60 10.84
N ALA A 708 0.90 1.10 10.91
CA ALA A 708 1.26 2.23 11.76
C ALA A 708 0.31 3.42 11.51
N GLY A 709 -0.07 4.09 12.58
CA GLY A 709 -1.04 5.19 12.56
C GLY A 709 -2.51 4.75 12.67
N PHE A 710 -2.82 3.46 12.52
CA PHE A 710 -4.19 2.95 12.65
C PHE A 710 -4.29 1.77 13.63
N ARG A 711 -3.47 0.72 13.41
CA ARG A 711 -3.43 -0.49 14.22
C ARG A 711 -2.01 -1.03 14.29
N SER A 712 -1.47 -1.19 15.49
CA SER A 712 -0.11 -1.70 15.69
C SER A 712 -0.01 -3.21 15.53
N GLN A 713 -1.13 -3.91 15.63
CA GLN A 713 -1.22 -5.37 15.53
C GLN A 713 -2.20 -5.77 14.45
N GLY A 714 -1.88 -6.81 13.69
CA GLY A 714 -2.76 -7.35 12.66
C GLY A 714 -2.55 -8.84 12.46
N ALA A 715 -3.49 -9.50 11.74
CA ALA A 715 -3.34 -10.90 11.36
C ALA A 715 -3.67 -11.11 9.89
N ALA A 716 -2.85 -11.92 9.22
CA ALA A 716 -3.09 -12.41 7.88
C ALA A 716 -3.40 -13.92 7.94
N ILE A 717 -4.55 -14.32 7.43
CA ILE A 717 -5.03 -15.71 7.52
C ILE A 717 -5.31 -16.22 6.11
N LEU A 718 -4.63 -17.29 5.73
CA LEU A 718 -4.85 -17.99 4.47
C LEU A 718 -5.98 -19.02 4.65
N VAL A 719 -6.97 -18.95 3.76
CA VAL A 719 -8.05 -19.92 3.63
C VAL A 719 -7.81 -20.71 2.35
N SER A 720 -7.09 -21.82 2.45
CA SER A 720 -6.68 -22.64 1.29
C SER A 720 -7.87 -23.26 0.55
N ASN A 721 -7.66 -23.54 -0.75
CA ASN A 721 -8.56 -24.39 -1.53
C ASN A 721 -8.56 -25.84 -1.03
N ASP A 722 -7.42 -26.29 -0.53
CA ASP A 722 -7.23 -27.66 -0.09
C ASP A 722 -7.67 -27.82 1.38
N VAL A 723 -8.29 -28.94 1.69
CA VAL A 723 -8.67 -29.28 3.07
C VAL A 723 -7.48 -29.94 3.76
N ILE A 724 -6.83 -29.16 4.62
CA ILE A 724 -5.63 -29.58 5.32
C ILE A 724 -5.99 -30.13 6.70
N GLY A 725 -5.69 -31.41 6.91
CA GLY A 725 -5.89 -32.07 8.20
C GLY A 725 -4.68 -31.92 9.11
N ILE A 726 -4.92 -31.57 10.39
CA ILE A 726 -3.89 -31.49 11.43
C ILE A 726 -4.14 -32.53 12.51
N ASP A 727 -3.11 -33.34 12.81
CA ASP A 727 -3.03 -34.14 14.02
C ASP A 727 -2.13 -33.41 15.04
N GLY A 728 -2.71 -32.94 16.14
CA GLY A 728 -1.99 -32.20 17.18
C GLY A 728 -0.78 -32.94 17.77
N ASN A 729 -0.71 -34.26 17.59
CA ASN A 729 0.40 -35.09 18.08
C ASN A 729 1.48 -35.35 17.01
N LYS A 730 1.22 -35.02 15.72
CA LYS A 730 2.08 -35.29 14.58
C LYS A 730 2.20 -34.09 13.64
N LEU A 731 2.43 -32.92 14.20
CA LEU A 731 2.59 -31.70 13.44
C LEU A 731 3.64 -31.79 12.33
N LYS A 732 4.63 -32.66 12.50
CA LYS A 732 5.74 -32.84 11.55
C LYS A 732 5.28 -33.23 10.14
N ASP A 733 4.31 -34.15 10.01
CA ASP A 733 3.81 -34.61 8.70
C ASP A 733 2.88 -33.58 8.07
N THR A 734 2.10 -32.86 8.89
CA THR A 734 1.21 -31.79 8.45
C THR A 734 2.00 -30.55 8.06
N TRP A 735 3.05 -30.22 8.82
CA TRP A 735 3.92 -29.10 8.54
C TRP A 735 4.63 -29.25 7.17
N PHE A 736 5.04 -30.46 6.81
CA PHE A 736 5.61 -30.73 5.48
C PHE A 736 4.63 -30.39 4.35
N LYS A 737 3.36 -30.74 4.49
CA LYS A 737 2.30 -30.36 3.53
C LYS A 737 2.07 -28.85 3.49
N LEU A 738 2.05 -28.19 4.63
CA LEU A 738 1.89 -26.73 4.73
C LEU A 738 3.07 -26.02 4.06
N LYS A 739 4.30 -26.46 4.30
CA LYS A 739 5.50 -25.86 3.72
C LYS A 739 5.58 -26.04 2.20
N GLU A 740 5.30 -27.23 1.69
CA GLU A 740 5.39 -27.50 0.26
C GLU A 740 4.24 -26.92 -0.55
N GLU A 741 3.00 -26.95 -0.02
CA GLU A 741 1.82 -26.60 -0.78
C GLU A 741 1.39 -25.14 -0.59
N ILE A 742 1.63 -24.54 0.58
CA ILE A 742 1.07 -23.24 0.95
C ILE A 742 2.14 -22.19 1.29
N PHE A 743 3.09 -22.52 2.16
CA PHE A 743 4.04 -21.55 2.71
C PHE A 743 5.41 -21.53 2.04
N SER A 744 5.76 -22.52 1.22
CA SER A 744 6.97 -22.46 0.40
C SER A 744 7.05 -21.22 -0.50
N LYS A 745 5.89 -20.58 -0.74
CA LYS A 745 5.77 -19.34 -1.52
C LYS A 745 5.64 -18.10 -0.67
N GLY A 746 5.11 -18.20 0.56
CA GLY A 746 4.91 -17.05 1.46
C GLY A 746 6.17 -16.55 2.15
N ASP A 747 7.20 -17.40 2.28
CA ASP A 747 8.47 -17.05 2.92
C ASP A 747 9.58 -16.69 1.89
N GLN A 748 9.31 -16.84 0.59
CA GLN A 748 10.25 -16.50 -0.47
C GLN A 748 10.18 -15.02 -0.78
N CYS A 749 11.30 -14.31 -0.58
CA CYS A 749 11.49 -12.99 -1.16
C CYS A 749 11.53 -13.12 -2.69
N LEU A 750 11.07 -12.09 -3.39
CA LEU A 750 11.15 -12.03 -4.84
C LEU A 750 12.63 -11.96 -5.25
N LYS A 751 13.09 -12.89 -6.08
CA LYS A 751 14.39 -12.77 -6.73
C LYS A 751 14.22 -12.00 -8.04
N VAL A 752 14.86 -10.87 -8.14
CA VAL A 752 14.87 -10.07 -9.38
C VAL A 752 15.78 -10.76 -10.39
N ILE A 753 15.23 -11.06 -11.56
CA ILE A 753 15.90 -11.69 -12.70
C ILE A 753 15.88 -10.71 -13.88
N ASP A 754 17.01 -10.50 -14.53
CA ASP A 754 17.11 -9.61 -15.67
C ASP A 754 16.32 -10.17 -16.88
N PRO A 755 15.36 -9.44 -17.46
CA PRO A 755 14.59 -9.90 -18.62
C PRO A 755 15.44 -10.11 -19.87
N PHE A 756 16.63 -9.51 -19.98
CA PHE A 756 17.57 -9.80 -21.05
C PHE A 756 18.15 -11.20 -20.96
N GLU A 757 18.21 -11.84 -19.78
CA GLU A 757 18.56 -13.25 -19.63
C GLU A 757 17.58 -14.14 -20.38
N GLU A 758 16.29 -13.92 -20.18
CA GLU A 758 15.23 -14.67 -20.83
C GLU A 758 15.26 -14.44 -22.35
N LEU A 759 15.38 -13.19 -22.80
CA LEU A 759 15.48 -12.84 -24.21
C LEU A 759 16.70 -13.51 -24.89
N SER A 760 17.82 -13.61 -24.18
CA SER A 760 19.04 -14.24 -24.70
C SER A 760 18.97 -15.76 -24.76
N SER A 761 18.15 -16.42 -23.96
CA SER A 761 18.04 -17.89 -23.86
C SER A 761 17.03 -18.51 -24.82
N ARG A 762 16.17 -17.71 -25.47
CA ARG A 762 15.12 -18.19 -26.38
C ARG A 762 15.69 -18.63 -27.72
N ASP A 763 15.42 -19.86 -28.10
CA ASP A 763 15.69 -20.41 -29.42
C ASP A 763 14.34 -20.58 -30.17
N ASP A 764 14.00 -19.75 -31.14
CA ASP A 764 12.84 -19.85 -32.06
C ASP A 764 11.42 -19.50 -31.52
N GLU A 765 11.26 -18.87 -30.36
CA GLU A 765 9.96 -18.35 -29.94
C GLU A 765 9.67 -16.98 -30.61
N PRO A 766 8.40 -16.67 -30.94
CA PRO A 766 8.05 -15.37 -31.55
C PRO A 766 8.35 -14.23 -30.57
N ILE A 767 8.95 -13.18 -31.09
CA ILE A 767 9.28 -11.95 -30.33
C ILE A 767 8.01 -11.14 -30.12
N THR A 768 7.70 -10.76 -28.89
CA THR A 768 6.53 -9.93 -28.57
C THR A 768 6.69 -8.51 -29.12
N THR A 769 5.57 -7.80 -29.32
CA THR A 769 5.56 -6.42 -29.80
C THR A 769 6.42 -5.49 -28.94
N GLU A 770 6.40 -5.68 -27.63
CA GLU A 770 7.20 -4.88 -26.70
C GLU A 770 8.68 -5.19 -26.74
N GLN A 771 9.04 -6.47 -26.84
CA GLN A 771 10.44 -6.87 -27.03
C GLN A 771 10.99 -6.28 -28.32
N LYS A 772 10.21 -6.30 -29.40
CA LYS A 772 10.54 -5.68 -30.69
C LYS A 772 10.77 -4.18 -30.52
N LEU A 773 9.88 -3.49 -29.81
CA LEU A 773 10.01 -2.04 -29.55
C LEU A 773 11.30 -1.69 -28.80
N VAL A 774 11.65 -2.45 -27.74
CA VAL A 774 12.90 -2.23 -27.01
C VAL A 774 14.12 -2.47 -27.89
N LEU A 775 14.13 -3.53 -28.70
CA LEU A 775 15.21 -3.83 -29.64
C LEU A 775 15.36 -2.73 -30.71
N MET A 776 14.25 -2.19 -31.22
CA MET A 776 14.24 -1.06 -32.13
C MET A 776 14.80 0.22 -31.47
N LYS A 777 14.36 0.55 -30.23
CA LYS A 777 14.92 1.68 -29.47
C LYS A 777 16.42 1.53 -29.21
N MET A 778 16.90 0.33 -28.96
CA MET A 778 18.33 0.04 -28.83
C MET A 778 19.09 0.35 -30.14
N ASN A 779 18.50 0.12 -31.31
CA ASN A 779 19.12 0.42 -32.60
C ASN A 779 19.39 1.91 -32.80
N LEU A 780 18.59 2.81 -32.21
CA LEU A 780 18.83 4.25 -32.27
C LEU A 780 20.09 4.68 -31.50
N GLN A 781 20.55 3.88 -30.55
CA GLN A 781 21.78 4.15 -29.78
C GLN A 781 23.07 3.93 -30.60
N GLY A 782 22.98 3.44 -31.83
CA GLY A 782 24.13 3.29 -32.73
C GLY A 782 25.24 2.40 -32.17
N GLU A 783 26.50 2.88 -32.21
CA GLU A 783 27.65 2.18 -31.62
C GLU A 783 27.60 2.05 -30.11
N GLY A 784 26.73 2.80 -29.41
CA GLY A 784 26.52 2.72 -27.96
C GLY A 784 25.78 1.47 -27.47
N LYS A 785 25.14 0.69 -28.38
CA LYS A 785 24.36 -0.53 -28.02
C LYS A 785 25.13 -1.51 -27.14
N GLN A 786 26.37 -1.82 -27.52
CA GLN A 786 27.21 -2.76 -26.79
C GLN A 786 27.56 -2.24 -25.40
N SER A 787 27.86 -0.94 -25.29
CA SER A 787 28.14 -0.30 -24.01
C SER A 787 26.92 -0.32 -23.09
N LEU A 788 25.72 -0.14 -23.63
CA LEU A 788 24.47 -0.18 -22.90
C LEU A 788 24.19 -1.61 -22.35
N LEU A 789 24.28 -2.63 -23.21
CA LEU A 789 24.05 -4.03 -22.79
C LEU A 789 25.04 -4.52 -21.72
N LYS A 790 26.29 -4.08 -21.78
CA LYS A 790 27.31 -4.36 -20.75
C LYS A 790 26.95 -3.75 -19.38
N LYS A 791 26.04 -2.79 -19.32
CA LYS A 791 25.54 -2.19 -18.06
C LYS A 791 24.33 -2.93 -17.50
N SER A 792 23.76 -3.94 -18.19
CA SER A 792 22.63 -4.73 -17.70
C SER A 792 23.01 -5.56 -16.47
N PHE A 793 22.00 -5.92 -15.69
CA PHE A 793 22.20 -6.75 -14.50
C PHE A 793 22.67 -8.17 -14.89
N TYR A 794 22.17 -8.72 -15.99
CA TYR A 794 22.62 -10.02 -16.49
C TYR A 794 24.09 -10.00 -16.93
N ALA A 795 24.54 -8.93 -17.61
CA ALA A 795 25.96 -8.78 -17.96
C ALA A 795 26.86 -8.75 -16.69
N TYR A 796 26.42 -8.05 -15.63
CA TYR A 796 27.08 -8.06 -14.34
C TYR A 796 27.17 -9.49 -13.76
N GLN A 797 26.07 -10.24 -13.77
CA GLN A 797 26.03 -11.63 -13.28
C GLN A 797 26.94 -12.56 -14.10
N LEU A 798 26.99 -12.39 -15.43
CA LEU A 798 27.90 -13.16 -16.29
C LEU A 798 29.37 -12.90 -15.95
N ARG A 799 29.78 -11.64 -15.74
CA ARG A 799 31.15 -11.28 -15.31
C ARG A 799 31.51 -11.94 -14.00
N HIS A 800 30.64 -11.94 -13.01
CA HIS A 800 30.88 -12.51 -11.69
C HIS A 800 30.80 -14.06 -11.65
N SER A 801 30.07 -14.67 -12.60
CA SER A 801 29.99 -16.13 -12.74
C SER A 801 31.05 -16.74 -13.68
N GLN A 802 32.00 -15.94 -14.17
CA GLN A 802 33.07 -16.36 -15.11
C GLN A 802 32.53 -16.93 -16.44
N LYS A 803 31.31 -16.48 -16.86
CA LYS A 803 30.74 -16.80 -18.17
C LYS A 803 31.10 -15.72 -19.19
N GLN A 804 31.02 -16.04 -20.49
CA GLN A 804 31.37 -15.10 -21.54
C GLN A 804 30.23 -14.08 -21.76
N GLU A 805 30.43 -12.84 -21.31
CA GLU A 805 29.54 -11.68 -21.54
C GLU A 805 29.43 -11.35 -23.06
N SER A 806 30.51 -11.57 -23.83
CA SER A 806 30.56 -11.29 -25.27
C SER A 806 29.45 -11.99 -26.06
N ASP A 807 29.19 -13.26 -25.74
CA ASP A 807 28.21 -14.09 -26.46
C ASP A 807 26.77 -13.57 -26.26
N PHE A 808 26.48 -13.08 -25.03
CA PHE A 808 25.23 -12.43 -24.70
C PHE A 808 25.03 -11.14 -25.51
N VAL A 809 26.03 -10.24 -25.48
CA VAL A 809 25.97 -8.93 -26.15
C VAL A 809 25.80 -9.14 -27.66
N GLU A 810 26.59 -10.06 -28.26
CA GLU A 810 26.54 -10.36 -29.70
C GLU A 810 25.18 -10.94 -30.11
N ARG A 811 24.57 -11.77 -29.29
CA ARG A 811 23.26 -12.38 -29.56
C ARG A 811 22.12 -11.34 -29.54
N ILE A 812 22.05 -10.49 -28.52
CA ILE A 812 21.05 -9.43 -28.44
C ILE A 812 21.26 -8.40 -29.56
N GLU A 813 22.50 -8.06 -29.88
CA GLU A 813 22.81 -7.15 -31.00
C GLU A 813 22.35 -7.72 -32.34
N LYS A 814 22.54 -9.02 -32.60
CA LYS A 814 22.01 -9.68 -33.80
C LYS A 814 20.48 -9.61 -33.87
N LEU A 815 19.80 -9.85 -32.72
CA LEU A 815 18.35 -9.71 -32.65
C LEU A 815 17.91 -8.27 -32.93
N ALA A 816 18.55 -7.29 -32.32
CA ALA A 816 18.22 -5.88 -32.56
C ALA A 816 18.42 -5.50 -34.05
N ASN A 817 19.55 -5.89 -34.66
CA ASN A 817 19.86 -5.59 -36.05
C ASN A 817 18.90 -6.26 -37.06
N SER A 818 18.22 -7.35 -36.71
CA SER A 818 17.19 -7.96 -37.56
C SER A 818 15.95 -7.08 -37.76
N PHE A 819 15.80 -6.03 -36.93
CA PHE A 819 14.72 -5.05 -37.01
C PHE A 819 15.18 -3.68 -37.54
N GLU A 820 16.34 -3.56 -38.20
CA GLU A 820 16.75 -2.36 -38.94
C GLU A 820 15.81 -2.13 -40.11
N GLY A 821 14.88 -1.18 -39.96
CA GLY A 821 14.02 -0.70 -41.06
C GLY A 821 14.71 0.39 -41.88
N GLU A 822 14.23 0.59 -43.12
CA GLU A 822 14.70 1.62 -44.04
C GLU A 822 14.55 3.04 -43.44
N LYS A 823 15.56 3.86 -43.60
CA LYS A 823 15.68 5.22 -43.02
C LYS A 823 14.75 6.22 -43.70
N ASN A 824 13.55 6.47 -43.12
CA ASN A 824 12.71 7.60 -43.52
C ASN A 824 12.29 8.44 -42.29
N ASN A 825 12.53 9.74 -42.34
CA ASN A 825 12.90 10.62 -41.24
C ASN A 825 11.87 10.99 -40.15
N GLY A 826 10.59 11.15 -40.43
CA GLY A 826 9.63 11.63 -39.41
C GLY A 826 8.72 10.53 -38.86
N LEU A 827 8.22 9.66 -39.74
CA LEU A 827 7.32 8.58 -39.35
C LEU A 827 8.03 7.47 -38.56
N ILE A 828 9.34 7.32 -38.77
CA ILE A 828 10.17 6.39 -37.97
C ILE A 828 10.28 6.89 -36.53
N GLU A 829 10.50 8.19 -36.36
CA GLU A 829 10.52 8.80 -35.03
C GLU A 829 9.18 8.63 -34.32
N LEU A 830 8.05 8.81 -35.03
CA LEU A 830 6.72 8.53 -34.50
C LEU A 830 6.50 7.02 -34.20
N SER A 831 7.02 6.13 -35.05
CA SER A 831 6.99 4.67 -34.77
C SER A 831 7.71 4.31 -33.46
N PHE A 832 8.85 4.92 -33.23
CA PHE A 832 9.60 4.73 -31.98
C PHE A 832 8.92 5.37 -30.77
N LYS A 833 8.25 6.52 -30.95
CA LYS A 833 7.45 7.17 -29.91
C LYS A 833 6.25 6.32 -29.50
N SER A 834 5.54 5.81 -30.49
CA SER A 834 4.26 5.11 -30.29
C SER A 834 4.39 3.59 -30.15
N GLY A 835 5.51 2.98 -30.52
CA GLY A 835 5.62 1.53 -30.58
C GLY A 835 4.84 0.84 -31.69
N VAL A 836 4.25 1.63 -32.59
CA VAL A 836 3.49 1.13 -33.74
C VAL A 836 4.42 1.00 -34.95
N GLU A 837 4.25 -0.06 -35.72
CA GLU A 837 5.08 -0.31 -36.91
C GLU A 837 4.99 0.87 -37.91
N SER A 838 6.15 1.31 -38.43
CA SER A 838 6.24 2.43 -39.40
C SER A 838 5.32 2.25 -40.60
N LYS A 839 5.16 1.02 -41.10
CA LYS A 839 4.26 0.69 -42.19
C LYS A 839 2.79 1.07 -41.97
N ILE A 840 2.34 0.95 -40.73
CA ILE A 840 0.96 1.32 -40.36
C ILE A 840 0.83 2.83 -40.34
N LEU A 841 1.81 3.52 -39.79
CA LEU A 841 1.87 4.98 -39.78
C LEU A 841 1.97 5.54 -41.20
N GLU A 842 2.78 4.94 -42.07
CA GLU A 842 2.90 5.27 -43.47
C GLU A 842 1.58 5.05 -44.24
N SER A 843 0.86 3.96 -43.97
CA SER A 843 -0.45 3.68 -44.58
C SER A 843 -1.46 4.76 -44.22
N PHE A 844 -1.48 5.21 -42.98
CA PHE A 844 -2.35 6.31 -42.57
C PHE A 844 -1.91 7.66 -43.17
N TYR A 845 -0.61 7.97 -43.17
CA TYR A 845 -0.06 9.18 -43.75
C TYR A 845 -0.43 9.29 -45.27
N GLN A 846 -0.27 8.21 -46.05
CA GLN A 846 -0.63 8.14 -47.43
C GLN A 846 -2.14 8.25 -47.65
N TRP A 847 -2.95 7.69 -46.77
CA TRP A 847 -4.41 7.79 -46.82
C TRP A 847 -4.84 9.25 -46.59
N VAL A 848 -4.21 9.96 -45.62
CA VAL A 848 -4.46 11.39 -45.36
C VAL A 848 -4.15 12.25 -46.58
N ASP A 849 -3.06 11.96 -47.33
CA ASP A 849 -2.72 12.68 -48.57
C ASP A 849 -3.80 12.56 -49.65
N GLY A 850 -4.59 11.51 -49.65
CA GLY A 850 -5.68 11.27 -50.60
C GLY A 850 -7.05 11.79 -50.17
N HIS A 851 -7.21 12.34 -48.98
CA HIS A 851 -8.52 12.70 -48.41
C HIS A 851 -8.50 14.14 -47.85
N GLU A 852 -9.68 14.80 -47.86
CA GLU A 852 -9.83 16.11 -47.24
C GLU A 852 -9.67 15.99 -45.73
N LEU A 853 -8.93 16.94 -45.13
CA LEU A 853 -8.73 16.96 -43.67
C LEU A 853 -10.06 17.09 -42.92
N PRO A 854 -10.17 16.50 -41.72
CA PRO A 854 -11.42 16.49 -40.94
C PRO A 854 -11.80 17.91 -40.52
N LYS A 855 -13.09 18.16 -40.36
CA LYS A 855 -13.55 19.41 -39.73
C LYS A 855 -13.05 19.47 -38.27
N HIS A 856 -12.81 20.68 -37.80
CA HIS A 856 -12.21 20.92 -36.47
C HIS A 856 -13.20 20.70 -35.30
N ASN A 857 -13.94 19.61 -35.34
CA ASN A 857 -14.81 19.15 -34.24
C ASN A 857 -14.57 17.69 -33.94
N MET A 858 -14.82 17.28 -32.69
CA MET A 858 -14.48 15.95 -32.19
C MET A 858 -15.17 14.81 -32.98
N THR A 859 -16.44 15.01 -33.34
CA THR A 859 -17.21 14.03 -34.14
C THR A 859 -16.55 13.76 -35.48
N SER A 860 -16.22 14.83 -36.24
CA SER A 860 -15.61 14.70 -37.56
C SER A 860 -14.21 14.08 -37.50
N ILE A 861 -13.43 14.37 -36.47
CA ILE A 861 -12.09 13.77 -36.30
C ILE A 861 -12.23 12.28 -35.97
N LEU A 862 -13.18 11.90 -35.14
CA LEU A 862 -13.43 10.50 -34.83
C LEU A 862 -13.90 9.71 -36.05
N ASP A 863 -14.85 10.27 -36.83
CA ASP A 863 -15.32 9.68 -38.09
C ASP A 863 -14.15 9.48 -39.05
N TYR A 864 -13.26 10.46 -39.19
CA TYR A 864 -12.09 10.40 -40.06
C TYR A 864 -11.14 9.26 -39.71
N TYR A 865 -10.88 9.01 -38.41
CA TYR A 865 -10.08 7.88 -37.98
C TYR A 865 -10.78 6.55 -38.22
N CYS A 866 -12.10 6.50 -37.99
CA CYS A 866 -12.88 5.29 -38.21
C CYS A 866 -13.02 4.96 -39.69
N ASP A 867 -13.10 5.97 -40.59
CA ASP A 867 -13.14 5.76 -42.04
C ASP A 867 -11.82 5.14 -42.55
N TRP A 868 -10.66 5.60 -42.05
CA TRP A 868 -9.40 4.93 -42.34
C TRP A 868 -9.38 3.49 -41.84
N LEU A 869 -9.88 3.23 -40.61
CA LEU A 869 -9.93 1.88 -40.07
C LEU A 869 -10.87 0.95 -40.86
N LYS A 870 -11.92 1.47 -41.55
CA LYS A 870 -12.74 0.68 -42.47
C LYS A 870 -11.94 0.20 -43.67
N ASP A 871 -11.06 1.05 -44.20
CA ASP A 871 -10.19 0.71 -45.31
C ASP A 871 -9.01 -0.21 -44.90
N TYR A 872 -8.57 -0.09 -43.61
CA TYR A 872 -7.46 -0.86 -43.01
C TYR A 872 -7.84 -1.55 -41.70
N PRO A 873 -8.79 -2.50 -41.71
CA PRO A 873 -9.36 -3.06 -40.48
C PRO A 873 -8.37 -3.82 -39.58
N LYS A 874 -7.27 -4.33 -40.16
CA LYS A 874 -6.19 -4.98 -39.40
C LYS A 874 -5.32 -3.99 -38.64
N ALA A 875 -5.35 -2.70 -38.99
CA ALA A 875 -4.52 -1.69 -38.36
C ALA A 875 -4.89 -1.48 -36.89
N LEU A 876 -6.18 -1.60 -36.56
CA LEU A 876 -6.63 -1.42 -35.15
C LEU A 876 -5.95 -2.40 -34.19
N GLU A 877 -5.75 -3.65 -34.58
CA GLU A 877 -5.09 -4.67 -33.76
C GLU A 877 -3.64 -4.29 -33.41
N ASN A 878 -2.95 -3.64 -34.36
CA ASN A 878 -1.58 -3.18 -34.16
C ASN A 878 -1.48 -1.81 -33.45
N LEU A 879 -2.56 -1.06 -33.35
CA LEU A 879 -2.64 0.20 -32.60
C LEU A 879 -2.97 -0.02 -31.13
N LEU A 880 -3.58 -1.15 -30.76
CA LEU A 880 -3.90 -1.47 -29.38
C LEU A 880 -2.66 -1.97 -28.62
N VAL A 881 -2.54 -1.56 -27.37
CA VAL A 881 -1.39 -1.93 -26.52
C VAL A 881 -1.46 -3.42 -26.12
N TYR A 882 -2.67 -3.93 -25.83
CA TYR A 882 -2.87 -5.30 -25.39
C TYR A 882 -3.65 -6.14 -26.40
N GLU A 883 -3.09 -7.26 -26.83
CA GLU A 883 -3.78 -8.22 -27.72
C GLU A 883 -5.13 -8.70 -27.14
N SER A 884 -5.23 -8.84 -25.81
CA SER A 884 -6.47 -9.23 -25.15
C SER A 884 -7.60 -8.22 -25.34
N THR A 885 -7.30 -6.94 -25.60
CA THR A 885 -8.31 -5.89 -25.79
C THR A 885 -9.06 -6.08 -27.09
N MET A 886 -8.37 -6.50 -28.14
CA MET A 886 -9.04 -6.80 -29.41
C MET A 886 -10.04 -7.95 -29.28
N ALA A 887 -9.66 -9.04 -28.58
CA ALA A 887 -10.55 -10.16 -28.34
C ALA A 887 -11.79 -9.76 -27.50
N GLU A 888 -11.60 -8.88 -26.51
CA GLU A 888 -12.69 -8.34 -25.71
C GLU A 888 -13.61 -7.43 -26.53
N LEU A 889 -13.05 -6.56 -27.35
CA LEU A 889 -13.79 -5.66 -28.23
C LEU A 889 -14.65 -6.47 -29.22
N LYS A 890 -14.06 -7.47 -29.89
CA LYS A 890 -14.80 -8.41 -30.76
C LYS A 890 -15.96 -9.09 -30.01
N GLY A 891 -15.71 -9.52 -28.76
CA GLY A 891 -16.74 -10.12 -27.90
C GLY A 891 -17.89 -9.17 -27.57
N LEU A 892 -17.60 -7.88 -27.32
CA LEU A 892 -18.61 -6.85 -27.04
C LEU A 892 -19.43 -6.48 -28.27
N LEU A 893 -18.83 -6.49 -29.46
CA LEU A 893 -19.46 -6.17 -30.73
C LEU A 893 -20.07 -7.40 -31.44
N ASN A 894 -19.90 -8.61 -30.87
CA ASN A 894 -20.24 -9.91 -31.55
C ASN A 894 -19.59 -10.08 -32.94
N ASN A 895 -18.41 -9.51 -33.13
CA ASN A 895 -17.67 -9.63 -34.36
C ASN A 895 -16.93 -10.99 -34.39
N THR A 896 -17.03 -11.72 -35.52
CA THR A 896 -16.49 -13.07 -35.68
C THR A 896 -15.27 -13.16 -36.60
N GLU A 897 -14.78 -12.02 -37.09
CA GLU A 897 -13.58 -11.97 -37.94
C GLU A 897 -12.35 -12.54 -37.21
N GLU A 898 -11.47 -13.21 -37.93
CA GLU A 898 -10.23 -13.74 -37.31
C GLU A 898 -9.24 -12.63 -37.01
N GLU A 899 -9.08 -11.66 -37.89
CA GLU A 899 -8.16 -10.52 -37.75
C GLU A 899 -8.91 -9.18 -37.92
N GLY A 900 -8.73 -8.24 -37.02
CA GLY A 900 -9.35 -6.92 -37.04
C GLY A 900 -10.86 -6.96 -36.77
N LEU A 901 -11.59 -5.95 -37.24
CA LEU A 901 -13.04 -5.83 -37.22
C LEU A 901 -13.51 -5.69 -38.68
N ASP A 902 -14.67 -6.24 -39.04
CA ASP A 902 -15.27 -5.94 -40.35
C ASP A 902 -15.80 -4.49 -40.42
N ALA A 903 -16.23 -4.07 -41.62
CA ALA A 903 -16.73 -2.70 -41.82
C ALA A 903 -17.93 -2.39 -40.93
N ASP A 904 -18.85 -3.34 -40.76
CA ASP A 904 -20.02 -3.20 -39.89
C ASP A 904 -19.57 -3.11 -38.40
N GLY A 905 -18.55 -3.87 -37.99
CA GLY A 905 -17.94 -3.79 -36.65
C GLY A 905 -17.29 -2.43 -36.37
N ILE A 906 -16.59 -1.85 -37.34
CA ILE A 906 -16.02 -0.49 -37.22
C ILE A 906 -17.14 0.56 -37.14
N GLU A 907 -18.20 0.41 -37.94
CA GLU A 907 -19.33 1.34 -37.88
C GLU A 907 -20.08 1.29 -36.55
N ASN A 908 -20.32 0.10 -36.03
CA ASN A 908 -20.89 -0.09 -34.70
C ASN A 908 -19.96 0.48 -33.61
N LEU A 909 -18.65 0.29 -33.74
CA LEU A 909 -17.66 0.87 -32.81
C LEU A 909 -17.75 2.40 -32.86
N ASN A 910 -17.71 3.02 -34.05
CA ASN A 910 -17.82 4.47 -34.20
C ASN A 910 -19.10 5.01 -33.54
N TYR A 911 -20.25 4.36 -33.78
CA TYR A 911 -21.51 4.74 -33.16
C TYR A 911 -21.44 4.72 -31.61
N LEU A 912 -20.90 3.67 -31.00
CA LEU A 912 -20.72 3.59 -29.56
C LEU A 912 -19.76 4.66 -29.00
N LEU A 913 -18.70 4.96 -29.75
CA LEU A 913 -17.73 6.00 -29.39
C LEU A 913 -18.36 7.40 -29.47
N GLN A 914 -19.22 7.65 -30.44
CA GLN A 914 -19.99 8.91 -30.54
C GLN A 914 -20.98 9.04 -29.38
N LEU A 915 -21.68 7.97 -28.99
CA LEU A 915 -22.54 7.97 -27.79
C LEU A 915 -21.75 8.36 -26.55
N TYR A 916 -20.58 7.74 -26.35
CA TYR A 916 -19.70 8.06 -25.23
C TYR A 916 -19.25 9.52 -25.25
N LEU A 917 -18.79 10.02 -26.40
CA LEU A 917 -18.26 11.37 -26.58
C LEU A 917 -19.33 12.44 -26.34
N HIS A 918 -20.59 12.16 -26.64
CA HIS A 918 -21.73 13.06 -26.47
C HIS A 918 -22.46 12.91 -25.14
N GLY A 919 -21.90 12.19 -24.18
CA GLY A 919 -22.41 12.15 -22.84
C GLY A 919 -23.55 11.18 -22.56
N SER A 920 -23.77 10.17 -23.42
CA SER A 920 -24.73 9.11 -23.16
C SER A 920 -24.38 8.34 -21.90
N THR A 921 -25.38 7.93 -21.13
CA THR A 921 -25.22 7.16 -19.90
C THR A 921 -24.65 5.77 -20.19
N TYR A 922 -24.13 5.11 -19.15
CA TYR A 922 -23.70 3.72 -19.29
C TYR A 922 -24.86 2.78 -19.69
N MET A 923 -26.08 3.10 -19.27
CA MET A 923 -27.28 2.33 -19.67
C MET A 923 -27.55 2.42 -21.16
N GLU A 924 -27.51 3.65 -21.73
CA GLU A 924 -27.69 3.86 -23.16
C GLU A 924 -26.61 3.15 -23.99
N ILE A 925 -25.34 3.22 -23.54
CA ILE A 925 -24.26 2.46 -24.19
C ILE A 925 -24.49 0.95 -24.06
N TYR A 926 -24.98 0.49 -22.91
CA TYR A 926 -25.26 -0.93 -22.66
C TYR A 926 -26.36 -1.48 -23.55
N GLU A 927 -27.41 -0.70 -23.80
CA GLU A 927 -28.53 -1.08 -24.68
C GLU A 927 -28.08 -1.30 -26.14
N GLU A 928 -27.06 -0.56 -26.58
CA GLU A 928 -26.52 -0.69 -27.94
C GLU A 928 -25.46 -1.79 -28.04
N LEU A 929 -24.85 -2.20 -26.90
CA LEU A 929 -23.97 -3.36 -26.86
C LEU A 929 -24.78 -4.64 -27.02
N ASN A 930 -24.44 -5.47 -28.01
CA ASN A 930 -25.17 -6.71 -28.31
C ASN A 930 -24.85 -7.83 -27.29
N VAL A 931 -25.31 -7.65 -26.05
CA VAL A 931 -25.05 -8.60 -24.95
C VAL A 931 -25.99 -9.79 -25.02
N LYS A 932 -25.47 -11.01 -25.20
CA LYS A 932 -26.26 -12.25 -25.36
C LYS A 932 -27.14 -12.59 -24.14
N ARG A 933 -26.80 -12.11 -22.95
CA ARG A 933 -27.59 -12.31 -21.71
C ARG A 933 -27.51 -11.04 -20.86
N PRO A 934 -28.62 -10.62 -20.24
CA PRO A 934 -28.59 -9.52 -19.28
C PRO A 934 -27.51 -9.77 -18.22
N ASP A 935 -26.69 -8.78 -18.01
CA ASP A 935 -25.56 -8.83 -17.13
C ASP A 935 -25.79 -7.82 -15.98
N ALA A 936 -25.63 -8.27 -14.75
CA ALA A 936 -25.82 -7.43 -13.60
C ALA A 936 -24.75 -6.32 -13.56
N TYR A 937 -25.17 -5.12 -13.21
CA TYR A 937 -24.30 -3.94 -13.08
C TYR A 937 -23.70 -3.42 -14.41
N MET A 938 -24.30 -3.79 -15.53
CA MET A 938 -23.82 -3.38 -16.86
C MET A 938 -22.30 -3.62 -17.04
N THR A 939 -21.85 -4.84 -16.74
CA THR A 939 -20.41 -5.19 -16.76
C THR A 939 -19.80 -4.96 -18.15
N ALA A 940 -20.58 -5.20 -19.22
CA ALA A 940 -20.15 -4.96 -20.60
C ALA A 940 -19.90 -3.47 -20.88
N ALA A 941 -20.82 -2.57 -20.49
CA ALA A 941 -20.64 -1.13 -20.66
C ALA A 941 -19.50 -0.60 -19.79
N ARG A 942 -19.40 -1.07 -18.54
CA ARG A 942 -18.25 -0.72 -17.67
C ARG A 942 -16.92 -1.15 -18.27
N LYS A 943 -16.86 -2.34 -18.85
CA LYS A 943 -15.67 -2.83 -19.54
C LYS A 943 -15.34 -1.98 -20.75
N PHE A 944 -16.32 -1.62 -21.54
CA PHE A 944 -16.17 -0.75 -22.70
C PHE A 944 -15.59 0.61 -22.27
N VAL A 945 -16.20 1.27 -21.30
CA VAL A 945 -15.78 2.63 -20.89
C VAL A 945 -14.47 2.63 -20.07
N LEU A 946 -14.28 1.68 -19.14
CA LEU A 946 -13.13 1.69 -18.23
C LEU A 946 -11.86 1.04 -18.79
N LYS A 947 -12.00 0.17 -19.82
CA LYS A 947 -10.84 -0.53 -20.39
C LYS A 947 -10.65 -0.19 -21.88
N ILE A 948 -11.71 -0.30 -22.70
CA ILE A 948 -11.59 -0.13 -24.14
C ILE A 948 -11.35 1.34 -24.52
N ILE A 949 -12.13 2.28 -23.96
CA ILE A 949 -11.96 3.71 -24.26
C ILE A 949 -10.53 4.23 -23.99
N PRO A 950 -9.87 3.96 -22.86
CA PRO A 950 -8.49 4.38 -22.64
C PRO A 950 -7.50 3.85 -23.68
N GLU A 951 -7.63 2.59 -24.09
CA GLU A 951 -6.76 2.02 -25.11
C GLU A 951 -7.02 2.59 -26.50
N LEU A 952 -8.29 2.80 -26.87
CA LEU A 952 -8.61 3.50 -28.10
C LEU A 952 -8.14 4.96 -28.09
N SER A 953 -8.18 5.63 -26.94
CA SER A 953 -7.61 6.96 -26.78
C SER A 953 -6.12 6.96 -27.11
N TYR A 954 -5.39 5.94 -26.67
CA TYR A 954 -4.00 5.77 -27.05
C TYR A 954 -3.84 5.54 -28.55
N ALA A 955 -4.59 4.62 -29.15
CA ALA A 955 -4.57 4.35 -30.59
C ALA A 955 -4.83 5.62 -31.41
N PHE A 956 -5.85 6.38 -31.03
CA PHE A 956 -6.16 7.65 -31.70
C PHE A 956 -5.12 8.75 -31.45
N SER A 957 -4.40 8.72 -30.33
CA SER A 957 -3.28 9.66 -30.10
C SER A 957 -2.15 9.43 -31.12
N VAL A 958 -1.90 8.18 -31.48
CA VAL A 958 -0.91 7.83 -32.51
C VAL A 958 -1.33 8.37 -33.88
N LEU A 959 -2.60 8.16 -34.26
CA LEU A 959 -3.14 8.70 -35.53
C LEU A 959 -3.13 10.24 -35.53
N THR A 960 -3.42 10.85 -34.37
CA THR A 960 -3.34 12.31 -34.21
C THR A 960 -1.91 12.82 -34.45
N MET A 961 -0.88 12.15 -33.92
CA MET A 961 0.51 12.55 -34.17
C MET A 961 0.89 12.46 -35.65
N VAL A 962 0.44 11.42 -36.35
CA VAL A 962 0.68 11.30 -37.82
C VAL A 962 -0.05 12.41 -38.58
N LEU A 963 -1.28 12.75 -38.19
CA LEU A 963 -2.06 13.82 -38.80
C LEU A 963 -1.39 15.18 -38.57
N ILE A 964 -0.87 15.46 -37.38
CA ILE A 964 -0.12 16.67 -37.07
C ILE A 964 1.16 16.74 -37.91
N GLN A 965 1.91 15.64 -38.01
CA GLN A 965 3.12 15.58 -38.84
C GLN A 965 2.78 15.85 -40.30
N PHE A 966 1.71 15.29 -40.84
CA PHE A 966 1.25 15.55 -42.18
C PHE A 966 0.96 17.04 -42.42
N ILE A 967 0.23 17.70 -41.52
CA ILE A 967 -0.08 19.12 -41.62
C ILE A 967 1.22 19.95 -41.56
N GLN A 968 2.14 19.64 -40.69
CA GLN A 968 3.43 20.34 -40.57
C GLN A 968 4.33 20.16 -41.81
N ASP A 969 4.31 18.98 -42.42
CA ASP A 969 5.09 18.70 -43.64
C ASP A 969 4.55 19.49 -44.87
N HIS A 970 3.24 19.79 -44.87
CA HIS A 970 2.59 20.49 -45.98
C HIS A 970 2.45 22.01 -45.78
N GLU A 971 2.22 22.46 -44.55
CA GLU A 971 1.99 23.87 -44.24
C GLU A 971 3.20 24.55 -43.56
N GLY A 972 4.22 23.79 -43.18
CA GLY A 972 5.43 24.23 -42.45
C GLY A 972 5.41 23.87 -40.96
N ALA A 973 6.60 23.88 -40.37
CA ALA A 973 6.76 23.50 -38.96
C ALA A 973 5.98 24.39 -37.96
N ASP A 974 5.71 25.63 -38.34
CA ASP A 974 4.94 26.59 -37.53
C ASP A 974 3.43 26.62 -37.89
N ALA A 975 2.91 25.57 -38.53
CA ALA A 975 1.49 25.47 -38.87
C ALA A 975 0.60 25.59 -37.64
N ASP A 976 -0.48 26.35 -37.73
CA ASP A 976 -1.45 26.52 -36.65
C ASP A 976 -2.37 25.28 -36.57
N ILE A 977 -2.00 24.32 -35.75
CA ILE A 977 -2.77 23.08 -35.55
C ILE A 977 -4.05 23.37 -34.74
N PRO A 978 -5.24 23.03 -35.28
CA PRO A 978 -6.50 23.22 -34.54
C PRO A 978 -6.50 22.50 -33.20
N GLU A 979 -6.97 23.19 -32.17
CA GLU A 979 -6.92 22.74 -30.79
C GLU A 979 -7.59 21.37 -30.57
N ASN A 980 -8.74 21.14 -31.26
CA ASN A 980 -9.44 19.86 -31.18
C ASN A 980 -8.66 18.70 -31.81
N ILE A 981 -7.82 18.96 -32.81
CA ILE A 981 -6.89 17.96 -33.35
C ILE A 981 -5.78 17.74 -32.34
N LYS A 982 -5.11 18.81 -31.87
CA LYS A 982 -3.99 18.72 -30.94
C LYS A 982 -4.34 17.96 -29.66
N ASN A 983 -5.52 18.17 -29.09
CA ASN A 983 -5.97 17.59 -27.83
C ASN A 983 -7.01 16.46 -27.99
N PHE A 984 -7.17 15.90 -29.20
CA PHE A 984 -8.22 14.93 -29.48
C PHE A 984 -8.26 13.78 -28.49
N ALA A 985 -7.14 13.12 -28.27
CA ALA A 985 -7.04 11.94 -27.42
C ALA A 985 -7.46 12.24 -25.97
N THR A 986 -7.08 13.40 -25.45
CA THR A 986 -7.46 13.85 -24.10
C THR A 986 -8.97 14.11 -24.00
N TYR A 987 -9.53 14.88 -24.94
CA TYR A 987 -10.96 15.17 -24.95
C TYR A 987 -11.78 13.88 -25.12
N PHE A 988 -11.32 12.99 -25.99
CA PHE A 988 -11.94 11.70 -26.22
C PHE A 988 -11.93 10.82 -24.96
N LYS A 989 -10.78 10.67 -24.29
CA LYS A 989 -10.64 9.89 -23.05
C LYS A 989 -11.58 10.40 -21.97
N GLU A 990 -11.66 11.72 -21.80
CA GLU A 990 -12.50 12.37 -20.80
C GLU A 990 -13.99 12.45 -21.23
N GLY A 991 -14.32 12.06 -22.45
CA GLY A 991 -15.67 12.10 -23.01
C GLY A 991 -16.23 13.52 -23.06
N VAL A 992 -15.42 14.49 -23.54
CA VAL A 992 -15.79 15.90 -23.69
C VAL A 992 -15.49 16.38 -25.11
N THR A 993 -16.10 17.48 -25.54
CA THR A 993 -16.01 17.94 -26.94
C THR A 993 -15.22 19.24 -27.13
N SER A 994 -14.73 19.86 -26.07
CA SER A 994 -13.97 21.10 -26.13
C SER A 994 -13.15 21.36 -24.86
N GLU A 995 -12.14 22.23 -24.96
CA GLU A 995 -11.34 22.68 -23.80
C GLU A 995 -12.21 23.35 -22.72
N GLY A 996 -13.15 24.21 -23.12
CA GLY A 996 -14.05 24.86 -22.18
C GLY A 996 -14.86 23.86 -21.34
N MET A 997 -15.31 22.79 -22.00
CA MET A 997 -16.04 21.71 -21.33
C MET A 997 -15.12 20.89 -20.41
N LEU A 998 -13.89 20.60 -20.83
CA LEU A 998 -12.89 19.92 -20.00
C LEU A 998 -12.59 20.73 -18.73
N ARG A 999 -12.31 22.03 -18.89
CA ARG A 999 -12.08 22.94 -17.75
C ARG A 999 -13.27 23.00 -16.80
N TYR A 1000 -14.50 23.03 -17.32
CA TYR A 1000 -15.73 23.01 -16.52
C TYR A 1000 -15.88 21.72 -15.75
N LYS A 1001 -15.67 20.56 -16.41
CA LYS A 1001 -15.68 19.22 -15.78
C LYS A 1001 -14.68 19.15 -14.61
N THR A 1002 -13.46 19.60 -14.84
CA THR A 1002 -12.36 19.50 -13.86
C THR A 1002 -12.58 20.45 -12.68
N LYS A 1003 -12.87 21.73 -12.91
CA LYS A 1003 -13.14 22.70 -11.84
C LYS A 1003 -14.36 22.30 -10.99
N GLY A 1004 -15.39 21.77 -11.62
CA GLY A 1004 -16.60 21.29 -10.94
C GLY A 1004 -16.44 19.92 -10.30
N LYS A 1005 -15.34 19.19 -10.55
CA LYS A 1005 -15.15 17.77 -10.18
C LYS A 1005 -16.37 16.92 -10.60
N LEU A 1006 -16.88 17.19 -11.81
CA LEU A 1006 -18.12 16.60 -12.34
C LEU A 1006 -17.81 15.26 -13.06
N MET A 1007 -18.79 14.36 -13.04
CA MET A 1007 -18.75 13.19 -13.92
C MET A 1007 -19.15 13.59 -15.36
N ARG A 1008 -18.84 12.75 -16.35
CA ARG A 1008 -18.98 13.03 -17.78
C ARG A 1008 -20.41 13.42 -18.15
N VAL A 1009 -21.40 12.60 -17.81
CA VAL A 1009 -22.83 12.85 -18.10
C VAL A 1009 -23.33 14.12 -17.41
N GLU A 1010 -22.94 14.33 -16.16
CA GLU A 1010 -23.29 15.53 -15.39
C GLU A 1010 -22.70 16.79 -16.03
N CYS A 1011 -21.47 16.71 -16.53
CA CYS A 1011 -20.82 17.78 -17.26
C CYS A 1011 -21.59 18.14 -18.54
N HIS A 1012 -21.97 17.17 -19.37
CA HIS A 1012 -22.76 17.41 -20.57
C HIS A 1012 -24.12 18.03 -20.27
N ASN A 1013 -24.81 17.55 -19.22
CA ASN A 1013 -26.12 18.07 -18.83
C ASN A 1013 -26.08 19.52 -18.35
N ASN A 1014 -24.97 19.98 -17.78
CA ASN A 1014 -24.83 21.28 -17.15
C ASN A 1014 -24.10 22.31 -18.00
N TYR A 1015 -23.17 21.91 -18.84
CA TYR A 1015 -22.36 22.83 -19.67
C TYR A 1015 -23.17 23.54 -20.78
N ALA A 1016 -24.18 22.87 -21.29
CA ALA A 1016 -25.08 23.44 -22.31
C ALA A 1016 -26.12 24.45 -21.76
N LYS A 1017 -26.31 24.50 -20.42
CA LYS A 1017 -27.19 25.43 -19.71
C LYS A 1017 -26.42 26.68 -19.27
#